data_a30dd8f7ed064d105bbecab87cc5e014
#
_entry.id   a30dd8f7ed064d105bbecab87cc5e014
#
_cell.length_a   1.000
_cell.length_b   1.000
_cell.length_c   1.000
_cell.angle_alpha   90.00
_cell.angle_beta   90.00
_cell.angle_gamma   90.00
#
_symmetry.space_group_name_H-M   'P 1'
#
loop_
_entity.id
_entity.type
_entity.pdbx_description
1 polymer ?
#
loop_
_entity_poly.entity_id
_entity_poly.type
_entity_poly.pdbx_seq_one_letter_code
_entity_poly.pdbx_strand_id
1 'polypeptide(L)'
;MKHEHLNLLAAMSLALAGMPMAAWAQPGTGKSVATAGIDTAEASRVTQTVDSRVTSTLQRTHLAIVDKATATKAVDDASPMNHMNLILQRSAKRQAALDALIAAQHDPSSSKFRQWLTPEQFGEAFGVTDADIAAVSAWLKSQGFTVNGVYANKMQIDFSGNAGQVRQAFHTQMNHYTINSASHVANASDISVPRALQSVVVGVAGLNDVRPQAQHTKPTYGRFNAGTQRFEVPQPKVAAMAPTPQAVNFTNGARGLVPYDMAKMYGTDKLYANGLTGAGITIALVEDNSMVPGDWSNFVSQFGLTSYGGTFTQLQPQATGFTNCIDPTIAAPGEDDFEALLDAEWSTAMAPGANIWLASCSDSNANNFFGGVFTAATNLINGTNRPNIISASYGYGEGFSDAASKTAIDLMWAQADAEGISVFVSSGDSGSNPSFNGFIINGVGVDANAFGTSPNDTVVGGTDTADILDGTTKKYFSSTFNAVYGSALSYVPEIPWNQSCGNEVAAKSLGYATSLAFCKAYLNFDPNGYYITSEAGSGGPSSVDAKPAWQRLVHNAAKDQSRDVPDVALFGGSYGGSTWVIVCSYYYPCTPGFTGPTALIGGTSLSSPMFAGIQALIDQGLAAKGLPASQGNAAPTLYALAMDEYGGSKGNPPATLAACNADNGAKGTGKCVFHNVTRGSIATQCVQQLPNVVTPDCYFYGALPNSWLGPIQVGLTTTNASKYNASTEAYAARPGWSFASGLGSVDANNLLTAWKAFVNVQ
;
A
#
# COMPACT_ATOMS: atom_id res chain seq x y z
N MET A 1 21.29 68.98 19.38
CA MET A 1 20.93 70.00 18.41
C MET A 1 20.21 69.26 17.32
N LYS A 2 18.89 69.28 17.40
CA LYS A 2 17.96 70.11 16.63
C LYS A 2 17.92 69.72 15.17
N HIS A 3 16.82 69.12 14.81
CA HIS A 3 15.73 69.57 13.94
C HIS A 3 15.94 69.11 12.49
N GLU A 4 14.98 68.77 11.73
CA GLU A 4 13.51 68.70 11.59
C GLU A 4 13.18 68.40 10.13
N HIS A 5 12.07 67.69 9.95
CA HIS A 5 11.03 67.87 8.91
C HIS A 5 11.39 67.63 7.41
N LEU A 6 10.58 67.21 6.52
CA LEU A 6 9.12 67.05 6.39
C LEU A 6 8.78 66.25 5.11
N ASN A 7 7.73 65.50 5.14
CA ASN A 7 6.83 65.05 4.07
C ASN A 7 7.10 65.42 2.61
N LEU A 8 6.99 64.45 1.72
CA LEU A 8 6.24 64.63 0.45
C LEU A 8 5.54 63.33 0.04
N LEU A 9 4.21 63.35 0.14
CA LEU A 9 3.32 62.41 -0.57
C LEU A 9 3.35 62.78 -2.07
N ALA A 10 3.68 61.79 -2.91
CA ALA A 10 3.37 61.83 -4.34
C ALA A 10 2.52 60.63 -4.70
N ALA A 11 1.25 60.89 -5.01
CA ALA A 11 0.31 59.93 -5.54
C ALA A 11 0.77 59.51 -6.94
N MET A 12 0.98 58.19 -7.14
CA MET A 12 1.00 57.61 -8.47
C MET A 12 -0.18 56.66 -8.59
N SER A 13 -1.20 57.13 -9.31
CA SER A 13 -2.31 56.31 -9.80
C SER A 13 -1.79 55.39 -10.89
N LEU A 14 -1.68 54.10 -10.63
CA LEU A 14 -1.50 53.08 -11.67
C LEU A 14 -2.85 52.40 -11.93
N ALA A 15 -3.27 52.47 -13.18
CA ALA A 15 -4.43 51.79 -13.71
C ALA A 15 -4.25 50.25 -13.59
N LEU A 16 -5.06 49.61 -12.76
CA LEU A 16 -5.27 48.17 -12.82
C LEU A 16 -6.17 47.86 -14.02
N ALA A 17 -5.58 47.36 -15.09
CA ALA A 17 -6.31 46.67 -16.15
C ALA A 17 -6.93 45.40 -15.56
N GLY A 18 -8.26 45.33 -15.59
CA GLY A 18 -9.00 44.18 -15.07
C GLY A 18 -8.69 42.92 -15.86
N MET A 19 -8.11 41.94 -15.19
CA MET A 19 -8.24 40.53 -15.59
C MET A 19 -9.61 40.03 -15.14
N PRO A 20 -10.36 39.31 -15.96
CA PRO A 20 -11.62 38.74 -15.52
C PRO A 20 -11.32 37.70 -14.45
N MET A 21 -11.79 37.90 -13.21
CA MET A 21 -11.94 36.81 -12.25
C MET A 21 -12.85 35.78 -12.89
N ALA A 22 -12.30 34.58 -13.12
CA ALA A 22 -13.13 33.44 -13.40
C ALA A 22 -14.09 33.28 -12.22
N ALA A 23 -15.35 33.54 -12.45
CA ALA A 23 -16.40 33.27 -11.48
C ALA A 23 -16.41 31.78 -11.22
N TRP A 24 -16.09 31.39 -10.00
CA TRP A 24 -16.30 30.01 -9.51
C TRP A 24 -17.82 29.82 -9.57
N ALA A 25 -18.27 28.99 -10.52
CA ALA A 25 -19.66 28.59 -10.61
C ALA A 25 -19.98 27.81 -9.31
N GLN A 26 -20.98 28.32 -8.57
CA GLN A 26 -21.60 27.53 -7.50
C GLN A 26 -22.11 26.23 -8.11
N PRO A 27 -21.95 25.09 -7.41
CA PRO A 27 -22.47 23.82 -7.90
C PRO A 27 -24.00 23.94 -8.02
N GLY A 28 -24.47 23.99 -9.24
CA GLY A 28 -25.91 23.87 -9.52
C GLY A 28 -26.38 22.48 -9.11
N THR A 29 -27.59 22.38 -8.59
CA THR A 29 -28.32 21.13 -8.27
C THR A 29 -28.68 20.30 -9.50
N GLY A 30 -27.88 20.34 -10.57
CA GLY A 30 -28.02 19.54 -11.77
C GLY A 30 -27.28 18.22 -11.63
N LYS A 31 -27.87 17.11 -12.12
CA LYS A 31 -27.19 15.82 -12.21
C LYS A 31 -25.85 16.02 -12.93
N SER A 32 -24.76 15.48 -12.34
CA SER A 32 -23.44 15.44 -12.97
C SER A 32 -23.53 14.78 -14.36
N VAL A 33 -22.71 15.24 -15.29
CA VAL A 33 -22.54 14.56 -16.59
C VAL A 33 -22.14 13.10 -16.38
N ALA A 34 -21.34 12.80 -15.38
CA ALA A 34 -20.92 11.43 -15.02
C ALA A 34 -22.11 10.54 -14.66
N THR A 35 -23.07 11.03 -13.86
CA THR A 35 -24.25 10.24 -13.43
C THR A 35 -25.47 10.41 -14.34
N ALA A 36 -25.40 11.24 -15.37
CA ALA A 36 -26.52 11.42 -16.30
C ALA A 36 -26.91 10.11 -16.98
N GLY A 37 -28.22 9.76 -16.96
CA GLY A 37 -28.76 8.53 -17.51
C GLY A 37 -28.64 7.29 -16.63
N ILE A 38 -28.00 7.39 -15.45
CA ILE A 38 -27.95 6.29 -14.48
C ILE A 38 -29.17 6.37 -13.56
N ASP A 39 -29.95 5.29 -13.48
CA ASP A 39 -31.07 5.20 -12.55
C ASP A 39 -30.58 4.82 -11.15
N THR A 40 -30.44 5.84 -10.31
CA THR A 40 -30.03 5.71 -8.89
C THR A 40 -31.18 5.96 -7.92
N ALA A 41 -32.42 6.17 -8.43
CA ALA A 41 -33.58 6.42 -7.57
C ALA A 41 -33.88 5.20 -6.67
N GLU A 42 -34.04 5.46 -5.39
CA GLU A 42 -34.30 4.42 -4.38
C GLU A 42 -35.21 4.95 -3.27
N ALA A 43 -36.11 4.10 -2.79
CA ALA A 43 -36.90 4.36 -1.58
C ALA A 43 -36.10 3.98 -0.32
N SER A 44 -36.44 4.55 0.83
CA SER A 44 -35.89 4.13 2.12
C SER A 44 -36.12 2.64 2.36
N ARG A 45 -35.11 1.95 2.83
CA ARG A 45 -35.15 0.53 3.19
C ARG A 45 -35.51 0.30 4.66
N VAL A 46 -35.39 1.33 5.49
CA VAL A 46 -35.87 1.32 6.89
C VAL A 46 -37.34 1.66 6.88
N THR A 47 -38.20 0.65 6.71
CA THR A 47 -39.66 0.82 6.57
C THR A 47 -40.42 0.49 7.85
N GLN A 48 -39.76 -0.11 8.85
CA GLN A 48 -40.33 -0.49 10.13
C GLN A 48 -39.85 0.44 11.24
N THR A 49 -40.64 0.52 12.32
CA THR A 49 -40.21 1.20 13.54
C THR A 49 -38.95 0.54 14.10
N VAL A 50 -37.95 1.35 14.41
CA VAL A 50 -36.70 0.87 15.03
C VAL A 50 -36.98 0.53 16.50
N ASP A 51 -37.01 -0.77 16.82
CA ASP A 51 -37.19 -1.29 18.20
C ASP A 51 -35.90 -2.02 18.62
N SER A 52 -35.17 -1.46 19.58
CA SER A 52 -33.92 -2.03 20.12
C SER A 52 -34.08 -3.38 20.81
N ARG A 53 -35.33 -3.79 21.16
CA ARG A 53 -35.61 -5.11 21.75
C ARG A 53 -35.71 -6.22 20.73
N VAL A 54 -35.86 -5.89 19.45
CA VAL A 54 -35.98 -6.83 18.33
C VAL A 54 -34.74 -6.72 17.45
N THR A 55 -33.74 -7.54 17.72
CA THR A 55 -32.42 -7.44 17.10
C THR A 55 -32.17 -8.49 16.04
N SER A 56 -31.16 -8.24 15.21
CA SER A 56 -30.51 -9.19 14.28
C SER A 56 -29.02 -9.11 14.42
N THR A 57 -28.36 -10.27 14.48
CA THR A 57 -26.88 -10.36 14.50
C THR A 57 -26.34 -10.17 13.10
N LEU A 58 -25.34 -9.30 12.95
CA LEU A 58 -24.59 -9.06 11.74
C LEU A 58 -23.35 -9.97 11.73
N GLN A 59 -23.27 -10.84 10.72
CA GLN A 59 -22.24 -11.88 10.68
C GLN A 59 -20.86 -11.34 10.33
N ARG A 60 -19.80 -11.94 10.91
CA ARG A 60 -18.39 -11.59 10.66
C ARG A 60 -18.03 -10.16 11.08
N THR A 61 -18.71 -9.61 12.06
CA THR A 61 -18.45 -8.27 12.62
C THR A 61 -17.55 -8.30 13.85
N HIS A 62 -16.87 -9.41 14.10
CA HIS A 62 -15.76 -9.53 15.03
C HIS A 62 -14.58 -10.23 14.34
N LEU A 63 -13.39 -10.08 14.89
CA LEU A 63 -12.19 -10.73 14.37
C LEU A 63 -12.24 -12.22 14.65
N ALA A 64 -12.15 -13.07 13.62
CA ALA A 64 -12.15 -14.52 13.78
C ALA A 64 -11.00 -15.05 14.66
N ILE A 65 -9.90 -14.29 14.78
CA ILE A 65 -8.76 -14.67 15.63
C ILE A 65 -9.12 -14.65 17.13
N VAL A 66 -10.09 -13.80 17.56
CA VAL A 66 -10.48 -13.72 18.97
C VAL A 66 -11.18 -14.99 19.48
N ASP A 67 -11.79 -15.78 18.57
CA ASP A 67 -12.39 -17.08 18.92
C ASP A 67 -11.33 -18.10 19.42
N LYS A 68 -10.08 -17.89 19.03
CA LYS A 68 -8.94 -18.74 19.41
C LYS A 68 -8.02 -18.06 20.43
N ALA A 69 -8.13 -16.76 20.60
CA ALA A 69 -7.34 -15.98 21.53
C ALA A 69 -7.90 -16.07 22.96
N THR A 70 -7.03 -15.96 23.95
CA THR A 70 -7.49 -15.88 25.34
C THR A 70 -7.80 -14.44 25.69
N ALA A 71 -9.04 -14.15 26.07
CA ALA A 71 -9.41 -12.89 26.68
C ALA A 71 -8.69 -12.72 28.03
N THR A 72 -7.96 -11.64 28.20
CA THR A 72 -7.18 -11.39 29.42
C THR A 72 -7.99 -10.58 30.44
N LYS A 73 -8.80 -9.64 29.98
CA LYS A 73 -9.60 -8.74 30.81
C LYS A 73 -10.70 -8.07 29.98
N ALA A 74 -11.87 -7.84 30.59
CA ALA A 74 -12.89 -6.97 30.04
C ALA A 74 -12.41 -5.51 30.01
N VAL A 75 -12.76 -4.75 28.99
CA VAL A 75 -12.56 -3.30 28.95
C VAL A 75 -13.54 -2.64 29.91
N ASP A 76 -13.08 -1.63 30.65
CA ASP A 76 -13.93 -0.87 31.56
C ASP A 76 -15.07 -0.18 30.79
N ASP A 77 -16.29 -0.28 31.31
CA ASP A 77 -17.46 0.32 30.67
C ASP A 77 -17.33 1.84 30.45
N ALA A 78 -16.54 2.54 31.25
CA ALA A 78 -16.29 3.97 31.12
C ALA A 78 -15.20 4.32 30.10
N SER A 79 -14.47 3.32 29.59
CA SER A 79 -13.40 3.54 28.59
C SER A 79 -13.95 4.21 27.34
N PRO A 80 -13.37 5.35 26.90
CA PRO A 80 -13.85 6.05 25.72
C PRO A 80 -13.63 5.21 24.45
N MET A 81 -14.58 5.27 23.56
CA MET A 81 -14.51 4.72 22.21
C MET A 81 -14.89 5.86 21.24
N ASN A 82 -13.91 6.68 20.91
CA ASN A 82 -14.09 7.86 20.11
C ASN A 82 -13.92 7.55 18.62
N HIS A 83 -14.71 8.20 17.76
CA HIS A 83 -14.62 8.12 16.31
C HIS A 83 -14.69 6.69 15.76
N MET A 84 -15.62 5.88 16.29
CA MET A 84 -16.04 4.63 15.64
C MET A 84 -16.80 4.97 14.35
N ASN A 85 -16.72 4.10 13.35
CA ASN A 85 -17.33 4.36 12.05
C ASN A 85 -18.40 3.30 11.74
N LEU A 86 -19.69 3.68 11.76
CA LEU A 86 -20.77 2.80 11.36
C LEU A 86 -20.84 2.79 9.82
N ILE A 87 -20.65 1.61 9.25
CA ILE A 87 -20.62 1.39 7.81
C ILE A 87 -22.00 1.02 7.32
N LEU A 88 -22.47 1.75 6.33
CA LEU A 88 -23.77 1.54 5.69
C LEU A 88 -23.64 0.70 4.43
N GLN A 89 -24.71 0.01 4.07
CA GLN A 89 -24.79 -0.83 2.90
C GLN A 89 -25.72 -0.20 1.86
N ARG A 90 -25.20 0.07 0.66
CA ARG A 90 -26.03 0.46 -0.47
C ARG A 90 -26.86 -0.73 -0.99
N SER A 91 -27.90 -0.45 -1.76
CA SER A 91 -28.67 -1.53 -2.42
C SER A 91 -27.86 -2.19 -3.53
N ALA A 92 -28.24 -3.42 -3.88
CA ALA A 92 -27.66 -4.12 -5.03
C ALA A 92 -27.82 -3.33 -6.35
N LYS A 93 -28.92 -2.57 -6.50
CA LYS A 93 -29.14 -1.70 -7.65
C LYS A 93 -28.11 -0.57 -7.72
N ARG A 94 -27.86 0.12 -6.62
CA ARG A 94 -26.84 1.20 -6.54
C ARG A 94 -25.43 0.66 -6.67
N GLN A 95 -25.15 -0.55 -6.14
CA GLN A 95 -23.84 -1.18 -6.33
C GLN A 95 -23.59 -1.49 -7.81
N ALA A 96 -24.54 -2.15 -8.48
CA ALA A 96 -24.41 -2.45 -9.91
C ALA A 96 -24.27 -1.19 -10.77
N ALA A 97 -24.96 -0.10 -10.39
CA ALA A 97 -24.84 1.18 -11.08
C ALA A 97 -23.46 1.84 -10.89
N LEU A 98 -22.87 1.72 -9.69
CA LEU A 98 -21.50 2.19 -9.41
C LEU A 98 -20.48 1.38 -10.21
N ASP A 99 -20.57 0.05 -10.18
CA ASP A 99 -19.66 -0.84 -10.91
C ASP A 99 -19.69 -0.53 -12.43
N ALA A 100 -20.89 -0.31 -12.97
CA ALA A 100 -21.07 0.07 -14.37
C ALA A 100 -20.50 1.46 -14.69
N LEU A 101 -20.61 2.42 -13.77
CA LEU A 101 -20.02 3.74 -13.93
C LEU A 101 -18.49 3.67 -13.92
N ILE A 102 -17.89 3.01 -12.93
CA ILE A 102 -16.44 2.86 -12.83
C ILE A 102 -15.90 2.19 -14.11
N ALA A 103 -16.50 1.11 -14.54
CA ALA A 103 -16.11 0.46 -15.79
C ALA A 103 -16.17 1.41 -17.00
N ALA A 104 -17.24 2.23 -17.09
CA ALA A 104 -17.38 3.21 -18.16
C ALA A 104 -16.41 4.39 -18.06
N GLN A 105 -15.96 4.77 -16.85
CA GLN A 105 -14.96 5.80 -16.64
C GLN A 105 -13.56 5.37 -17.08
N HIS A 106 -13.30 4.05 -17.14
CA HIS A 106 -12.04 3.46 -17.60
C HIS A 106 -12.06 3.02 -19.07
N ASP A 107 -13.21 3.04 -19.75
CA ASP A 107 -13.34 2.68 -21.16
C ASP A 107 -13.15 3.90 -22.07
N PRO A 108 -12.03 4.00 -22.86
CA PRO A 108 -11.81 5.13 -23.76
C PRO A 108 -12.92 5.33 -24.81
N SER A 109 -13.72 4.31 -25.11
CA SER A 109 -14.84 4.41 -26.06
C SER A 109 -16.11 4.94 -25.43
N SER A 110 -16.18 5.04 -24.10
CA SER A 110 -17.35 5.46 -23.36
C SER A 110 -17.51 6.97 -23.32
N SER A 111 -18.73 7.47 -23.41
CA SER A 111 -19.04 8.88 -23.16
C SER A 111 -18.83 9.31 -21.70
N LYS A 112 -18.59 8.34 -20.80
CA LYS A 112 -18.26 8.56 -19.38
C LYS A 112 -16.76 8.53 -19.11
N PHE A 113 -15.96 8.27 -20.13
CA PHE A 113 -14.50 8.18 -19.97
C PHE A 113 -13.93 9.40 -19.25
N ARG A 114 -13.25 9.15 -18.11
CA ARG A 114 -12.64 10.17 -17.24
C ARG A 114 -13.61 11.27 -16.77
N GLN A 115 -14.91 10.98 -16.63
CA GLN A 115 -15.90 11.86 -16.05
C GLN A 115 -16.00 11.60 -14.55
N TRP A 116 -15.16 12.27 -13.76
CA TRP A 116 -15.01 12.03 -12.33
C TRP A 116 -16.10 12.69 -11.49
N LEU A 117 -16.38 12.11 -10.33
CA LEU A 117 -17.38 12.59 -9.37
C LEU A 117 -16.74 13.52 -8.31
N THR A 118 -17.60 14.27 -7.61
CA THR A 118 -17.27 14.79 -6.27
C THR A 118 -17.80 13.85 -5.19
N PRO A 119 -17.33 13.96 -3.92
CA PRO A 119 -17.85 13.16 -2.82
C PRO A 119 -19.36 13.27 -2.65
N GLU A 120 -19.91 14.49 -2.81
CA GLU A 120 -21.35 14.75 -2.72
C GLU A 120 -22.11 14.06 -3.88
N GLN A 121 -21.58 14.13 -5.09
CA GLN A 121 -22.16 13.47 -6.26
C GLN A 121 -22.13 11.93 -6.11
N PHE A 122 -21.05 11.40 -5.53
CA PHE A 122 -20.96 9.98 -5.19
C PHE A 122 -22.02 9.60 -4.17
N GLY A 123 -22.15 10.37 -3.07
CA GLY A 123 -23.14 10.12 -2.02
C GLY A 123 -24.57 10.20 -2.52
N GLU A 124 -24.90 11.20 -3.34
CA GLU A 124 -26.24 11.34 -3.93
C GLU A 124 -26.59 10.18 -4.87
N ALA A 125 -25.64 9.73 -5.70
CA ALA A 125 -25.89 8.68 -6.67
C ALA A 125 -25.86 7.28 -6.05
N PHE A 126 -24.93 7.02 -5.14
CA PHE A 126 -24.56 5.67 -4.71
C PHE A 126 -24.58 5.44 -3.19
N GLY A 127 -24.76 6.46 -2.38
CA GLY A 127 -24.93 6.34 -0.93
C GLY A 127 -26.31 5.78 -0.54
N VAL A 128 -26.61 5.63 0.72
CA VAL A 128 -27.95 5.30 1.21
C VAL A 128 -28.84 6.54 1.25
N THR A 129 -30.15 6.35 1.40
CA THR A 129 -31.10 7.49 1.44
C THR A 129 -30.96 8.31 2.71
N ASP A 130 -31.25 9.62 2.66
CA ASP A 130 -31.24 10.48 3.84
C ASP A 130 -32.18 10.00 4.93
N ALA A 131 -33.31 9.37 4.56
CA ALA A 131 -34.25 8.79 5.50
C ALA A 131 -33.65 7.59 6.25
N ASP A 132 -32.88 6.73 5.57
CA ASP A 132 -32.18 5.61 6.20
C ASP A 132 -31.08 6.12 7.14
N ILE A 133 -30.28 7.11 6.71
CA ILE A 133 -29.26 7.76 7.55
C ILE A 133 -29.88 8.38 8.80
N ALA A 134 -31.01 9.08 8.66
CA ALA A 134 -31.71 9.68 9.78
C ALA A 134 -32.21 8.63 10.78
N ALA A 135 -32.71 7.49 10.30
CA ALA A 135 -33.17 6.39 11.15
C ALA A 135 -32.02 5.77 11.97
N VAL A 136 -30.87 5.50 11.32
CA VAL A 136 -29.66 4.95 11.97
C VAL A 136 -29.11 5.96 12.97
N SER A 137 -28.97 7.22 12.59
CA SER A 137 -28.46 8.29 13.46
C SER A 137 -29.35 8.55 14.68
N ALA A 138 -30.67 8.50 14.50
CA ALA A 138 -31.62 8.62 15.60
C ALA A 138 -31.51 7.45 16.58
N TRP A 139 -31.31 6.23 16.07
CA TRP A 139 -31.08 5.05 16.91
C TRP A 139 -29.78 5.19 17.72
N LEU A 140 -28.65 5.53 17.09
CA LEU A 140 -27.36 5.74 17.78
C LEU A 140 -27.52 6.76 18.94
N LYS A 141 -28.17 7.91 18.65
CA LYS A 141 -28.45 8.93 19.67
C LYS A 141 -29.35 8.41 20.80
N SER A 142 -30.34 7.55 20.50
CA SER A 142 -31.21 6.94 21.50
C SER A 142 -30.48 5.97 22.42
N GLN A 143 -29.33 5.40 21.96
CA GLN A 143 -28.45 4.55 22.77
C GLN A 143 -27.41 5.37 23.56
N GLY A 144 -27.47 6.70 23.47
CA GLY A 144 -26.59 7.60 24.23
C GLY A 144 -25.28 7.96 23.50
N PHE A 145 -25.07 7.49 22.26
CA PHE A 145 -23.90 7.88 21.49
C PHE A 145 -23.99 9.32 20.98
N THR A 146 -22.83 9.94 20.82
CA THR A 146 -22.68 11.19 20.06
C THR A 146 -22.46 10.86 18.60
N VAL A 147 -23.36 11.28 17.70
CA VAL A 147 -23.14 11.24 16.26
C VAL A 147 -22.35 12.47 15.87
N ASN A 148 -21.07 12.28 15.52
CA ASN A 148 -20.13 13.36 15.18
C ASN A 148 -20.43 13.93 13.80
N GLY A 149 -20.72 13.04 12.81
CA GLY A 149 -21.04 13.46 11.46
C GLY A 149 -21.41 12.29 10.54
N VAL A 150 -21.86 12.65 9.35
CA VAL A 150 -22.09 11.73 8.23
C VAL A 150 -21.20 12.19 7.07
N TYR A 151 -20.40 11.30 6.52
CA TYR A 151 -19.53 11.64 5.40
C TYR A 151 -20.33 11.96 4.14
N ALA A 152 -19.76 12.80 3.27
CA ALA A 152 -20.40 13.23 2.02
C ALA A 152 -20.80 12.06 1.10
N ASN A 153 -20.09 10.93 1.20
CA ASN A 153 -20.40 9.69 0.48
C ASN A 153 -21.71 9.01 0.91
N LYS A 154 -22.34 9.45 2.01
CA LYS A 154 -23.58 8.90 2.59
C LYS A 154 -23.50 7.39 2.91
N MET A 155 -22.29 6.88 3.19
CA MET A 155 -22.05 5.47 3.49
C MET A 155 -21.41 5.25 4.88
N GLN A 156 -21.01 6.32 5.56
CA GLN A 156 -20.27 6.25 6.82
C GLN A 156 -20.83 7.28 7.81
N ILE A 157 -21.05 6.81 9.04
CA ILE A 157 -21.48 7.64 10.19
C ILE A 157 -20.41 7.57 11.26
N ASP A 158 -19.72 8.67 11.50
CA ASP A 158 -18.75 8.82 12.59
C ASP A 158 -19.52 9.09 13.89
N PHE A 159 -19.24 8.29 14.93
CA PHE A 159 -19.88 8.42 16.23
C PHE A 159 -18.94 8.05 17.38
N SER A 160 -19.22 8.56 18.56
CA SER A 160 -18.40 8.38 19.76
C SER A 160 -19.25 7.95 20.95
N GLY A 161 -18.62 7.22 21.89
CA GLY A 161 -19.24 6.75 23.11
C GLY A 161 -18.23 6.11 24.06
N ASN A 162 -18.67 5.07 24.77
CA ASN A 162 -17.83 4.27 25.65
C ASN A 162 -18.11 2.77 25.50
N ALA A 163 -17.25 1.92 26.06
CA ALA A 163 -17.37 0.46 25.97
C ALA A 163 -18.67 -0.09 26.54
N GLY A 164 -19.21 0.54 27.60
CA GLY A 164 -20.49 0.17 28.20
C GLY A 164 -21.68 0.44 27.27
N GLN A 165 -21.66 1.56 26.52
CA GLN A 165 -22.66 1.86 25.50
C GLN A 165 -22.57 0.88 24.31
N VAL A 166 -21.35 0.53 23.88
CA VAL A 166 -21.15 -0.50 22.85
C VAL A 166 -21.72 -1.83 23.31
N ARG A 167 -21.43 -2.26 24.53
CA ARG A 167 -21.96 -3.51 25.11
C ARG A 167 -23.48 -3.54 25.12
N GLN A 168 -24.10 -2.44 25.49
CA GLN A 168 -25.57 -2.35 25.61
C GLN A 168 -26.27 -2.27 24.26
N ALA A 169 -25.75 -1.43 23.33
CA ALA A 169 -26.40 -1.15 22.07
C ALA A 169 -26.16 -2.25 21.01
N PHE A 170 -24.92 -2.78 20.96
CA PHE A 170 -24.51 -3.76 19.99
C PHE A 170 -24.46 -5.19 20.50
N HIS A 171 -24.78 -5.43 21.77
CA HIS A 171 -24.84 -6.76 22.41
C HIS A 171 -23.54 -7.56 22.33
N THR A 172 -22.40 -6.90 22.42
CA THR A 172 -21.07 -7.52 22.46
C THR A 172 -20.22 -6.92 23.57
N GLN A 173 -19.31 -7.70 24.15
CA GLN A 173 -18.38 -7.25 25.18
C GLN A 173 -17.06 -6.83 24.54
N MET A 174 -16.53 -5.67 24.95
CA MET A 174 -15.15 -5.28 24.58
C MET A 174 -14.18 -5.92 25.57
N ASN A 175 -13.16 -6.62 25.03
CA ASN A 175 -12.14 -7.31 25.84
C ASN A 175 -10.73 -6.96 25.36
N HIS A 176 -9.77 -7.12 26.27
CA HIS A 176 -8.36 -7.21 25.92
C HIS A 176 -8.01 -8.64 25.53
N TYR A 177 -7.26 -8.80 24.45
CA TYR A 177 -6.75 -10.08 23.95
C TYR A 177 -5.24 -9.99 23.74
N THR A 178 -4.56 -11.12 23.87
CA THR A 178 -3.18 -11.25 23.37
C THR A 178 -3.21 -11.87 21.99
N ILE A 179 -2.83 -11.10 20.98
CA ILE A 179 -2.74 -11.54 19.58
C ILE A 179 -1.31 -11.27 19.12
N ASN A 180 -0.61 -12.27 18.61
CA ASN A 180 0.79 -12.16 18.17
C ASN A 180 1.73 -11.51 19.21
N SER A 181 1.54 -11.85 20.48
CA SER A 181 2.29 -11.31 21.64
C SER A 181 2.03 -9.84 21.95
N ALA A 182 1.14 -9.16 21.25
CA ALA A 182 0.68 -7.81 21.53
C ALA A 182 -0.68 -7.81 22.24
N SER A 183 -0.93 -6.78 23.05
CA SER A 183 -2.24 -6.59 23.69
C SER A 183 -3.13 -5.78 22.77
N HIS A 184 -4.29 -6.33 22.44
CA HIS A 184 -5.30 -5.71 21.59
C HIS A 184 -6.63 -5.59 22.31
N VAL A 185 -7.43 -4.60 21.90
CA VAL A 185 -8.85 -4.47 22.28
C VAL A 185 -9.70 -4.91 21.09
N ALA A 186 -10.69 -5.77 21.35
CA ALA A 186 -11.64 -6.18 20.33
C ALA A 186 -12.99 -6.58 20.95
N ASN A 187 -14.04 -6.55 20.12
CA ASN A 187 -15.34 -7.11 20.48
C ASN A 187 -15.30 -8.64 20.48
N ALA A 188 -15.95 -9.23 21.48
CA ALA A 188 -15.89 -10.66 21.76
C ALA A 188 -16.78 -11.53 20.84
N SER A 189 -17.70 -10.92 20.13
CA SER A 189 -18.69 -11.62 19.30
C SER A 189 -19.25 -10.69 18.22
N ASP A 190 -19.88 -11.27 17.21
CA ASP A 190 -20.64 -10.53 16.23
C ASP A 190 -21.66 -9.59 16.89
N ILE A 191 -21.73 -8.37 16.35
CA ILE A 191 -22.65 -7.36 16.88
C ILE A 191 -24.10 -7.61 16.44
N SER A 192 -25.05 -7.10 17.23
CA SER A 192 -26.47 -7.09 16.86
C SER A 192 -26.98 -5.65 16.77
N VAL A 193 -27.86 -5.42 15.81
CA VAL A 193 -28.55 -4.13 15.61
C VAL A 193 -30.07 -4.36 15.59
N PRO A 194 -30.91 -3.32 15.78
CA PRO A 194 -32.34 -3.46 15.56
C PRO A 194 -32.63 -4.04 14.20
N ARG A 195 -33.51 -5.04 14.13
CA ARG A 195 -33.85 -5.76 12.88
C ARG A 195 -34.26 -4.82 11.74
N ALA A 196 -34.92 -3.72 12.07
CA ALA A 196 -35.32 -2.71 11.08
C ALA A 196 -34.13 -2.07 10.35
N LEU A 197 -32.93 -2.05 10.98
CA LEU A 197 -31.71 -1.45 10.43
C LEU A 197 -30.83 -2.46 9.67
N GLN A 198 -31.10 -3.76 9.77
CA GLN A 198 -30.27 -4.83 9.19
C GLN A 198 -30.04 -4.67 7.67
N SER A 199 -31.02 -4.10 6.96
CA SER A 199 -30.92 -3.92 5.50
C SER A 199 -29.99 -2.79 5.06
N VAL A 200 -29.55 -1.93 6.01
CA VAL A 200 -28.76 -0.72 5.71
C VAL A 200 -27.47 -0.62 6.52
N VAL A 201 -27.23 -1.49 7.50
CA VAL A 201 -26.01 -1.49 8.32
C VAL A 201 -25.18 -2.74 8.05
N VAL A 202 -23.91 -2.56 7.71
CA VAL A 202 -22.90 -3.64 7.60
C VAL A 202 -22.34 -3.99 8.98
N GLY A 203 -21.96 -2.98 9.74
CA GLY A 203 -21.31 -3.12 11.04
C GLY A 203 -20.67 -1.82 11.51
N VAL A 204 -19.78 -1.93 12.46
CA VAL A 204 -18.99 -0.81 13.00
C VAL A 204 -17.51 -1.14 12.79
N ALA A 205 -16.83 -0.39 11.94
CA ALA A 205 -15.38 -0.41 11.84
C ALA A 205 -14.77 0.34 13.05
N GLY A 206 -13.69 -0.18 13.60
CA GLY A 206 -13.09 0.33 14.80
C GLY A 206 -13.72 -0.22 16.10
N LEU A 207 -14.26 -1.44 16.08
CA LEU A 207 -14.54 -2.22 17.31
C LEU A 207 -13.35 -3.13 17.68
N ASN A 208 -12.22 -2.94 17.04
CA ASN A 208 -10.93 -3.52 17.41
C ASN A 208 -9.82 -2.53 17.06
N ASP A 209 -8.66 -2.72 17.70
CA ASP A 209 -7.45 -1.94 17.45
C ASP A 209 -6.37 -2.72 16.70
N VAL A 210 -6.76 -3.79 16.00
CA VAL A 210 -5.90 -4.45 15.01
C VAL A 210 -5.95 -3.62 13.73
N ARG A 211 -4.90 -2.83 13.51
CA ARG A 211 -4.80 -1.83 12.45
C ARG A 211 -3.80 -2.23 11.40
N PRO A 212 -3.90 -1.69 10.17
CA PRO A 212 -2.85 -1.82 9.17
C PRO A 212 -1.49 -1.41 9.75
N GLN A 213 -0.45 -2.16 9.42
CA GLN A 213 0.91 -1.92 9.86
C GLN A 213 1.75 -1.44 8.68
N ALA A 214 2.71 -0.58 8.94
CA ALA A 214 3.73 -0.16 7.98
C ALA A 214 4.46 -1.36 7.37
N GLN A 215 4.73 -1.32 6.07
CA GLN A 215 5.27 -2.43 5.30
C GLN A 215 6.70 -2.11 4.82
N HIS A 216 7.60 -1.89 5.78
CA HIS A 216 9.02 -1.70 5.53
C HIS A 216 9.88 -2.64 6.40
N THR A 217 11.08 -2.93 5.93
CA THR A 217 12.06 -3.69 6.71
C THR A 217 12.63 -2.82 7.83
N LYS A 218 13.14 -3.44 8.89
CA LYS A 218 13.90 -2.70 9.90
C LYS A 218 15.10 -2.02 9.24
N PRO A 219 15.33 -0.72 9.50
CA PRO A 219 16.48 -0.02 8.95
C PRO A 219 17.80 -0.69 9.34
N THR A 220 18.69 -0.82 8.38
CA THR A 220 20.08 -1.24 8.59
C THR A 220 20.99 -0.04 8.50
N TYR A 221 21.92 0.10 9.42
CA TYR A 221 22.82 1.26 9.48
C TYR A 221 24.19 0.88 8.96
N GLY A 222 24.63 1.50 7.87
CA GLY A 222 25.90 1.25 7.22
C GLY A 222 26.85 2.43 7.31
N ARG A 223 28.16 2.16 7.29
CA ARG A 223 29.20 3.17 7.08
C ARG A 223 29.78 3.03 5.68
N PHE A 224 29.79 4.12 4.94
CA PHE A 224 30.29 4.11 3.56
C PHE A 224 31.82 3.93 3.55
N ASN A 225 32.29 2.97 2.75
CA ASN A 225 33.71 2.73 2.48
C ASN A 225 34.04 3.24 1.06
N ALA A 226 34.74 4.35 0.98
CA ALA A 226 35.11 4.99 -0.29
C ALA A 226 36.03 4.11 -1.17
N GLY A 227 36.80 3.18 -0.58
CA GLY A 227 37.67 2.28 -1.33
C GLY A 227 36.91 1.18 -2.05
N THR A 228 35.83 0.66 -1.48
CA THR A 228 34.97 -0.38 -2.06
C THR A 228 33.73 0.18 -2.73
N GLN A 229 33.39 1.44 -2.51
CA GLN A 229 32.13 2.10 -2.93
C GLN A 229 30.89 1.36 -2.41
N ARG A 230 30.98 0.85 -1.16
CA ARG A 230 29.94 0.06 -0.50
C ARG A 230 29.76 0.50 0.93
N PHE A 231 28.58 0.23 1.49
CA PHE A 231 28.32 0.43 2.91
C PHE A 231 28.75 -0.83 3.69
N GLU A 232 29.54 -0.64 4.71
CA GLU A 232 29.84 -1.66 5.70
C GLU A 232 28.67 -1.74 6.67
N VAL A 233 27.92 -2.83 6.62
CA VAL A 233 26.77 -3.09 7.49
C VAL A 233 27.16 -4.11 8.57
N PRO A 234 26.49 -4.10 9.74
CA PRO A 234 26.69 -5.12 10.75
C PRO A 234 26.47 -6.52 10.14
N GLN A 235 27.46 -7.40 10.33
CA GLN A 235 27.33 -8.78 9.91
C GLN A 235 26.37 -9.50 10.86
N PRO A 236 25.37 -10.29 10.39
CA PRO A 236 24.60 -11.12 11.27
C PRO A 236 25.52 -12.17 11.89
N LYS A 237 25.24 -12.52 13.12
CA LYS A 237 25.90 -13.64 13.79
C LYS A 237 25.39 -14.94 13.16
N VAL A 238 26.08 -15.45 12.16
CA VAL A 238 25.83 -16.79 11.64
C VAL A 238 26.18 -17.77 12.76
N ALA A 239 25.22 -18.55 13.24
CA ALA A 239 25.51 -19.62 14.18
C ALA A 239 26.53 -20.57 13.56
N ALA A 240 27.64 -20.79 14.25
CA ALA A 240 28.83 -21.47 13.77
C ALA A 240 28.65 -22.99 13.65
N MET A 241 27.65 -23.51 12.91
CA MET A 241 27.35 -24.93 12.83
C MET A 241 27.10 -25.50 11.44
N ALA A 242 27.33 -24.74 10.37
CA ALA A 242 27.39 -25.36 9.05
C ALA A 242 28.80 -25.19 8.48
N PRO A 243 29.42 -26.20 7.84
CA PRO A 243 30.59 -25.98 7.03
C PRO A 243 30.13 -25.05 5.89
N THR A 244 30.59 -23.85 5.93
CA THR A 244 30.25 -22.79 5.00
C THR A 244 30.61 -23.18 3.56
N PRO A 245 29.64 -23.46 2.68
CA PRO A 245 29.78 -23.03 1.32
C PRO A 245 29.52 -21.54 1.38
N GLN A 246 30.51 -20.74 1.09
CA GLN A 246 30.52 -19.32 0.91
C GLN A 246 29.24 -18.63 1.38
N ALA A 247 29.18 -18.23 2.65
CA ALA A 247 28.20 -17.25 3.09
C ALA A 247 28.13 -16.17 2.01
N VAL A 248 26.95 -15.67 1.67
CA VAL A 248 26.87 -14.49 0.83
C VAL A 248 27.80 -13.49 1.44
N ASN A 249 28.90 -13.24 0.75
CA ASN A 249 30.05 -12.65 1.41
C ASN A 249 29.82 -11.16 1.34
N PHE A 250 29.07 -10.61 2.34
CA PHE A 250 28.96 -9.16 2.54
C PHE A 250 30.33 -8.53 2.83
N THR A 251 31.44 -9.28 2.76
CA THR A 251 32.79 -8.72 2.75
C THR A 251 32.98 -7.65 1.69
N ASN A 252 32.13 -7.64 0.64
CA ASN A 252 32.09 -6.55 -0.34
C ASN A 252 31.15 -5.39 0.06
N GLY A 253 30.47 -5.46 1.21
CA GLY A 253 29.55 -4.46 1.70
C GLY A 253 28.18 -4.42 0.99
N ALA A 254 27.28 -3.61 1.52
CA ALA A 254 25.94 -3.38 1.00
C ALA A 254 25.93 -2.28 -0.07
N ARG A 255 25.02 -2.39 -1.05
CA ARG A 255 24.73 -1.29 -1.99
C ARG A 255 23.57 -0.45 -1.45
N GLY A 256 23.77 0.87 -1.35
CA GLY A 256 22.71 1.85 -1.15
C GLY A 256 22.35 2.49 -2.48
N LEU A 257 21.16 2.24 -3.00
CA LEU A 257 20.64 2.90 -4.20
C LEU A 257 20.15 4.29 -3.86
N VAL A 258 20.29 5.20 -4.81
CA VAL A 258 19.89 6.61 -4.73
C VAL A 258 18.87 6.94 -5.82
N PRO A 259 18.19 8.10 -5.79
CA PRO A 259 17.19 8.47 -6.79
C PRO A 259 17.65 8.31 -8.24
N TYR A 260 18.90 8.65 -8.54
CA TYR A 260 19.49 8.47 -9.86
C TYR A 260 19.45 7.00 -10.35
N ASP A 261 19.76 6.07 -9.44
CA ASP A 261 19.81 4.65 -9.78
C ASP A 261 18.41 4.14 -10.17
N MET A 262 17.39 4.46 -9.40
CA MET A 262 16.01 4.08 -9.71
C MET A 262 15.49 4.75 -10.98
N ALA A 263 15.85 6.01 -11.21
CA ALA A 263 15.49 6.69 -12.44
C ALA A 263 16.10 6.00 -13.67
N LYS A 264 17.33 5.48 -13.57
CA LYS A 264 17.98 4.67 -14.62
C LYS A 264 17.36 3.29 -14.79
N MET A 265 17.02 2.64 -13.69
CA MET A 265 16.42 1.30 -13.72
C MET A 265 15.04 1.32 -14.36
N TYR A 266 14.20 2.29 -13.99
CA TYR A 266 12.79 2.34 -14.41
C TYR A 266 12.51 3.38 -15.50
N GLY A 267 13.54 4.01 -16.08
CA GLY A 267 13.43 4.87 -17.26
C GLY A 267 12.75 6.23 -17.02
N THR A 268 12.59 6.67 -15.78
CA THR A 268 12.03 7.99 -15.46
C THR A 268 12.98 9.12 -15.84
N ASP A 269 14.28 8.88 -15.89
CA ASP A 269 15.28 9.84 -16.37
C ASP A 269 15.00 10.32 -17.81
N LYS A 270 14.43 9.45 -18.66
CA LYS A 270 14.01 9.81 -20.02
C LYS A 270 12.82 10.77 -20.01
N LEU A 271 11.92 10.62 -19.03
CA LEU A 271 10.78 11.51 -18.84
C LEU A 271 11.22 12.88 -18.32
N TYR A 272 12.14 12.91 -17.34
CA TYR A 272 12.71 14.16 -16.81
C TYR A 272 13.40 14.97 -17.92
N ALA A 273 14.13 14.31 -18.81
CA ALA A 273 14.77 14.96 -19.96
C ALA A 273 13.74 15.62 -20.92
N ASN A 274 12.49 15.21 -20.88
CA ASN A 274 11.37 15.78 -21.64
C ASN A 274 10.50 16.72 -20.80
N GLY A 275 10.93 17.14 -19.61
CA GLY A 275 10.22 18.07 -18.75
C GLY A 275 9.03 17.43 -17.96
N LEU A 276 8.90 16.11 -17.99
CA LEU A 276 7.90 15.38 -17.24
C LEU A 276 8.51 14.96 -15.90
N THR A 277 8.17 15.69 -14.85
CA THR A 277 8.75 15.56 -13.50
C THR A 277 7.69 15.34 -12.40
N GLY A 278 6.41 15.23 -12.79
CA GLY A 278 5.28 15.20 -11.88
C GLY A 278 4.73 16.59 -11.55
N ALA A 279 5.23 17.65 -12.17
CA ALA A 279 4.81 19.02 -11.88
C ALA A 279 3.30 19.21 -12.07
N GLY A 280 2.66 19.81 -11.07
CA GLY A 280 1.20 20.03 -11.04
C GLY A 280 0.38 18.83 -10.58
N ILE A 281 1.00 17.71 -10.25
CA ILE A 281 0.37 16.51 -9.69
C ILE A 281 0.61 16.45 -8.19
N THR A 282 -0.40 16.08 -7.43
CA THR A 282 -0.33 15.90 -5.97
C THR A 282 -0.40 14.42 -5.62
N ILE A 283 0.60 13.93 -4.90
CA ILE A 283 0.64 12.59 -4.30
C ILE A 283 0.41 12.76 -2.80
N ALA A 284 -0.62 12.15 -2.26
CA ALA A 284 -0.85 12.05 -0.82
C ALA A 284 -0.40 10.68 -0.29
N LEU A 285 0.42 10.71 0.74
CA LEU A 285 0.89 9.55 1.49
C LEU A 285 0.04 9.45 2.74
N VAL A 286 -0.67 8.34 2.93
CA VAL A 286 -1.54 8.16 4.10
C VAL A 286 -0.79 7.45 5.20
N GLU A 287 -0.69 8.10 6.37
CA GLU A 287 0.21 7.73 7.45
C GLU A 287 -0.50 7.75 8.82
N ASP A 288 0.04 6.99 9.76
CA ASP A 288 -0.29 7.09 11.18
C ASP A 288 0.78 7.85 12.00
N ASN A 289 1.87 8.22 11.35
CA ASN A 289 3.01 8.94 11.91
C ASN A 289 3.34 10.22 11.14
N SER A 290 4.05 11.13 11.80
CA SER A 290 4.63 12.34 11.23
C SER A 290 6.16 12.18 11.09
N MET A 291 6.78 13.02 10.26
CA MET A 291 8.24 13.07 10.12
C MET A 291 8.79 14.47 10.39
N VAL A 292 10.11 14.58 10.52
CA VAL A 292 10.78 15.89 10.55
C VAL A 292 10.89 16.45 9.13
N PRO A 293 10.20 17.55 8.78
CA PRO A 293 10.19 18.08 7.39
C PRO A 293 11.58 18.42 6.85
N GLY A 294 12.55 18.71 7.74
CA GLY A 294 13.94 18.95 7.39
C GLY A 294 14.65 17.75 6.73
N ASP A 295 14.21 16.55 7.03
CA ASP A 295 14.79 15.32 6.49
C ASP A 295 14.49 15.18 5.00
N TRP A 296 13.24 15.41 4.59
CA TRP A 296 12.89 15.51 3.18
C TRP A 296 13.72 16.57 2.44
N SER A 297 13.89 17.75 3.02
CA SER A 297 14.70 18.82 2.43
C SER A 297 16.16 18.42 2.28
N ASN A 298 16.71 17.69 3.27
CA ASN A 298 18.06 17.13 3.24
C ASN A 298 18.20 16.12 2.08
N PHE A 299 17.28 15.18 1.94
CA PHE A 299 17.25 14.20 0.85
C PHE A 299 17.22 14.87 -0.52
N VAL A 300 16.28 15.77 -0.73
CA VAL A 300 16.10 16.51 -2.00
C VAL A 300 17.37 17.29 -2.38
N SER A 301 18.00 17.94 -1.39
CA SER A 301 19.25 18.68 -1.59
C SER A 301 20.43 17.76 -1.89
N GLN A 302 20.59 16.68 -1.11
CA GLN A 302 21.71 15.75 -1.22
C GLN A 302 21.76 15.05 -2.58
N PHE A 303 20.60 14.69 -3.13
CA PHE A 303 20.51 13.98 -4.39
C PHE A 303 20.19 14.86 -5.61
N GLY A 304 20.28 16.19 -5.47
CA GLY A 304 20.17 17.15 -6.58
C GLY A 304 18.75 17.30 -7.15
N LEU A 305 17.72 16.99 -6.35
CA LEU A 305 16.32 17.04 -6.80
C LEU A 305 15.69 18.44 -6.67
N THR A 306 16.31 19.37 -5.94
CA THR A 306 15.79 20.73 -5.67
C THR A 306 15.42 21.49 -6.95
N SER A 307 16.17 21.30 -8.04
CA SER A 307 15.97 22.02 -9.30
C SER A 307 14.68 21.66 -10.02
N TYR A 308 14.01 20.59 -9.65
CA TYR A 308 12.75 20.16 -10.25
C TYR A 308 11.53 20.89 -9.68
N GLY A 309 11.66 21.53 -8.50
CA GLY A 309 10.64 22.40 -7.94
C GLY A 309 9.48 21.71 -7.24
N GLY A 310 9.62 20.43 -6.89
CA GLY A 310 8.64 19.71 -6.06
C GLY A 310 8.50 20.31 -4.67
N THR A 311 7.37 20.05 -4.03
CA THR A 311 7.04 20.57 -2.69
C THR A 311 6.67 19.45 -1.73
N PHE A 312 6.89 19.68 -0.44
CA PHE A 312 6.46 18.80 0.64
C PHE A 312 5.57 19.54 1.62
N THR A 313 4.46 18.94 2.01
CA THR A 313 3.52 19.48 3.00
C THR A 313 3.05 18.36 3.91
N GLN A 314 3.28 18.49 5.21
CA GLN A 314 2.70 17.62 6.22
C GLN A 314 1.39 18.22 6.71
N LEU A 315 0.34 17.41 6.76
CA LEU A 315 -1.02 17.89 7.07
C LEU A 315 -1.86 16.79 7.75
N GLN A 316 -2.85 17.23 8.52
CA GLN A 316 -3.89 16.39 9.10
C GLN A 316 -5.18 16.62 8.29
N PRO A 317 -5.51 15.73 7.32
CA PRO A 317 -6.64 15.94 6.45
C PRO A 317 -7.96 15.87 7.22
N GLN A 318 -8.86 16.80 6.93
CA GLN A 318 -10.20 16.85 7.51
C GLN A 318 -11.25 16.83 6.39
N ALA A 319 -12.21 15.91 6.49
CA ALA A 319 -13.41 16.02 5.66
C ALA A 319 -14.28 17.19 6.14
N THR A 320 -15.15 17.71 5.27
CA THR A 320 -16.00 18.84 5.60
C THR A 320 -16.89 18.57 6.82
N GLY A 321 -16.70 19.34 7.88
CA GLY A 321 -17.45 19.20 9.14
C GLY A 321 -16.87 18.21 10.13
N PHE A 322 -15.70 17.63 9.87
CA PHE A 322 -15.00 16.70 10.75
C PHE A 322 -13.76 17.33 11.38
N THR A 323 -13.37 16.81 12.55
CA THR A 323 -12.14 17.15 13.28
C THR A 323 -11.51 15.91 13.89
N ASN A 324 -11.66 14.76 13.24
CA ASN A 324 -11.28 13.45 13.74
C ASN A 324 -9.85 13.02 13.39
N CYS A 325 -9.16 13.74 12.51
CA CYS A 325 -7.75 13.52 12.26
C CYS A 325 -6.91 14.31 13.27
N ILE A 326 -6.34 13.61 14.23
CA ILE A 326 -5.48 14.18 15.26
C ILE A 326 -4.03 14.04 14.83
N ASP A 327 -3.25 15.09 15.08
CA ASP A 327 -1.81 15.11 14.79
C ASP A 327 -1.09 13.98 15.56
N PRO A 328 -0.43 13.06 14.88
CA PRO A 328 0.40 12.05 15.52
C PRO A 328 1.71 12.70 15.98
N THR A 329 1.67 13.48 17.07
CA THR A 329 2.88 14.13 17.60
C THR A 329 4.07 13.19 17.58
N ILE A 330 5.15 13.60 16.91
CA ILE A 330 6.42 12.86 16.89
C ILE A 330 6.89 12.73 18.32
N ALA A 331 6.71 11.55 18.93
CA ALA A 331 7.04 11.32 20.33
C ALA A 331 8.56 11.38 20.55
N ALA A 332 9.36 10.96 19.59
CA ALA A 332 10.80 11.18 19.49
C ALA A 332 11.19 11.04 18.02
N PRO A 333 11.96 11.96 17.42
CA PRO A 333 12.52 11.73 16.09
C PRO A 333 13.40 10.48 16.12
N GLY A 334 13.22 9.53 15.22
CA GLY A 334 14.27 8.55 14.91
C GLY A 334 13.99 7.07 14.96
N GLU A 335 12.86 6.56 15.39
CA GLU A 335 12.55 5.12 15.26
C GLU A 335 11.18 4.85 14.65
N ASP A 336 10.20 5.72 14.85
CA ASP A 336 8.81 5.48 14.45
C ASP A 336 8.40 6.23 13.17
N ASP A 337 9.28 7.05 12.59
CA ASP A 337 8.98 7.87 11.40
C ASP A 337 9.57 7.32 10.09
N PHE A 338 10.21 6.15 10.10
CA PHE A 338 10.84 5.59 8.90
C PHE A 338 9.87 5.30 7.76
N GLU A 339 8.61 4.97 8.06
CA GLU A 339 7.60 4.80 7.01
C GLU A 339 7.33 6.13 6.31
N ALA A 340 7.01 7.16 7.08
CA ALA A 340 6.74 8.50 6.56
C ALA A 340 7.94 9.09 5.78
N LEU A 341 9.17 8.84 6.27
CA LEU A 341 10.41 9.22 5.58
C LEU A 341 10.55 8.50 4.24
N LEU A 342 10.39 7.19 4.24
CA LEU A 342 10.53 6.34 3.08
C LEU A 342 9.55 6.76 1.98
N ASP A 343 8.28 6.91 2.35
CA ASP A 343 7.22 7.29 1.44
C ASP A 343 7.45 8.68 0.83
N ALA A 344 7.77 9.69 1.67
CA ALA A 344 7.99 11.07 1.22
C ALA A 344 9.23 11.21 0.33
N GLU A 345 10.33 10.58 0.69
CA GLU A 345 11.58 10.67 -0.05
C GLU A 345 11.50 9.91 -1.38
N TRP A 346 10.93 8.71 -1.39
CA TRP A 346 10.96 7.86 -2.58
C TRP A 346 9.82 8.13 -3.57
N SER A 347 8.67 8.67 -3.15
CA SER A 347 7.72 9.28 -4.08
C SER A 347 8.34 10.50 -4.79
N THR A 348 9.07 11.36 -4.03
CA THR A 348 9.82 12.50 -4.58
C THR A 348 10.95 12.02 -5.51
N ALA A 349 11.68 10.96 -5.17
CA ALA A 349 12.73 10.41 -6.02
C ALA A 349 12.25 10.05 -7.42
N MET A 350 11.01 9.56 -7.55
CA MET A 350 10.42 9.15 -8.82
C MET A 350 9.63 10.26 -9.52
N ALA A 351 9.14 11.26 -8.77
CA ALA A 351 8.42 12.42 -9.31
C ALA A 351 8.91 13.72 -8.68
N PRO A 352 10.15 14.16 -9.02
CA PRO A 352 10.82 15.22 -8.26
C PRO A 352 10.21 16.63 -8.44
N GLY A 353 9.22 16.81 -9.30
CA GLY A 353 8.45 18.04 -9.46
C GLY A 353 7.04 17.96 -8.89
N ALA A 354 6.62 16.84 -8.30
CA ALA A 354 5.29 16.66 -7.73
C ALA A 354 5.11 17.41 -6.40
N ASN A 355 3.85 17.63 -6.02
CA ASN A 355 3.50 18.06 -4.67
C ASN A 355 3.28 16.83 -3.80
N ILE A 356 4.08 16.67 -2.76
CA ILE A 356 3.98 15.55 -1.82
C ILE A 356 3.24 16.03 -0.57
N TRP A 357 2.14 15.36 -0.25
CA TRP A 357 1.38 15.56 0.97
C TRP A 357 1.59 14.36 1.90
N LEU A 358 2.21 14.57 3.04
CA LEU A 358 2.21 13.60 4.13
C LEU A 358 0.92 13.81 4.93
N ALA A 359 -0.07 12.98 4.69
CA ALA A 359 -1.40 13.06 5.27
C ALA A 359 -1.50 12.07 6.44
N SER A 360 -1.21 12.55 7.65
CA SER A 360 -1.06 11.70 8.83
C SER A 360 -2.11 11.98 9.91
N CYS A 361 -2.67 10.91 10.48
CA CYS A 361 -3.60 10.97 11.61
C CYS A 361 -3.20 9.94 12.67
N SER A 362 -3.27 10.33 13.95
CA SER A 362 -2.83 9.48 15.06
C SER A 362 -3.61 8.18 15.22
N ASP A 363 -2.88 7.10 15.43
CA ASP A 363 -3.37 5.80 15.82
C ASP A 363 -3.54 5.74 17.34
N SER A 364 -4.65 6.23 17.87
CA SER A 364 -4.90 6.31 19.30
C SER A 364 -6.30 5.84 19.68
N ASN A 365 -6.39 4.76 20.48
CA ASN A 365 -7.67 4.27 21.01
C ASN A 365 -8.41 5.33 21.85
N ALA A 366 -7.69 6.27 22.45
CA ALA A 366 -8.30 7.35 23.23
C ALA A 366 -8.93 8.44 22.34
N ASN A 367 -8.37 8.68 21.16
CA ASN A 367 -8.74 9.81 20.30
C ASN A 367 -9.45 9.38 19.02
N ASN A 368 -9.08 8.23 18.43
CA ASN A 368 -9.61 7.77 17.18
C ASN A 368 -9.59 6.23 17.11
N PHE A 369 -10.72 5.61 17.39
CA PHE A 369 -10.82 4.15 17.39
C PHE A 369 -10.88 3.56 15.98
N PHE A 370 -11.28 4.36 14.98
CA PHE A 370 -11.27 3.93 13.57
C PHE A 370 -9.85 3.70 13.02
N GLY A 371 -8.86 4.44 13.51
CA GLY A 371 -7.46 4.32 13.12
C GLY A 371 -6.97 5.45 12.23
N GLY A 372 -5.67 5.76 12.34
CA GLY A 372 -5.05 6.91 11.71
C GLY A 372 -5.08 6.84 10.19
N VAL A 373 -4.54 5.77 9.62
CA VAL A 373 -4.47 5.56 8.15
C VAL A 373 -5.86 5.54 7.52
N PHE A 374 -6.84 4.87 8.15
CA PHE A 374 -8.24 4.86 7.68
C PHE A 374 -8.85 6.27 7.68
N THR A 375 -8.60 7.03 8.75
CA THR A 375 -9.12 8.39 8.89
C THR A 375 -8.47 9.32 7.87
N ALA A 376 -7.16 9.24 7.68
CA ALA A 376 -6.44 10.04 6.69
C ALA A 376 -6.98 9.80 5.27
N ALA A 377 -7.09 8.55 4.84
CA ALA A 377 -7.62 8.18 3.53
C ALA A 377 -9.08 8.64 3.36
N THR A 378 -9.95 8.33 4.33
CA THR A 378 -11.37 8.71 4.28
C THR A 378 -11.55 10.23 4.17
N ASN A 379 -10.76 11.00 4.95
CA ASN A 379 -10.85 12.46 4.96
C ASN A 379 -10.29 13.10 3.69
N LEU A 380 -9.22 12.56 3.10
CA LEU A 380 -8.70 13.02 1.80
C LEU A 380 -9.74 12.84 0.69
N ILE A 381 -10.39 11.68 0.63
CA ILE A 381 -11.37 11.33 -0.40
C ILE A 381 -12.65 12.16 -0.23
N ASN A 382 -13.10 12.38 1.01
CA ASN A 382 -14.31 13.17 1.32
C ASN A 382 -14.01 14.67 1.56
N GLY A 383 -12.79 15.12 1.33
CA GLY A 383 -12.36 16.49 1.49
C GLY A 383 -12.63 17.37 0.26
N THR A 384 -12.47 18.68 0.45
CA THR A 384 -12.58 19.67 -0.66
C THR A 384 -11.33 19.72 -1.52
N ASN A 385 -10.15 19.54 -0.91
CA ASN A 385 -8.86 19.49 -1.59
C ASN A 385 -8.45 18.03 -1.70
N ARG A 386 -8.58 17.47 -2.90
CA ARG A 386 -8.29 16.05 -3.14
C ARG A 386 -6.98 15.90 -3.91
N PRO A 387 -6.15 14.90 -3.58
CA PRO A 387 -4.95 14.60 -4.36
C PRO A 387 -5.33 13.95 -5.70
N ASN A 388 -4.38 13.88 -6.61
CA ASN A 388 -4.51 13.08 -7.83
C ASN A 388 -4.23 11.61 -7.55
N ILE A 389 -3.33 11.34 -6.60
CA ILE A 389 -2.82 10.02 -6.28
C ILE A 389 -2.77 9.86 -4.77
N ILE A 390 -3.14 8.69 -4.27
CA ILE A 390 -2.92 8.25 -2.88
C ILE A 390 -1.93 7.08 -2.93
N SER A 391 -0.90 7.10 -2.08
CA SER A 391 -0.07 5.94 -1.75
C SER A 391 -0.33 5.52 -0.30
N ALA A 392 -0.47 4.22 -0.09
CA ALA A 392 -0.73 3.62 1.21
C ALA A 392 0.23 2.44 1.45
N SER A 393 1.25 2.68 2.23
CA SER A 393 2.30 1.71 2.53
C SER A 393 1.99 0.88 3.77
N TYR A 394 0.72 0.53 3.94
CA TYR A 394 0.19 -0.16 5.11
C TYR A 394 -0.56 -1.43 4.74
N GLY A 395 -0.63 -2.37 5.69
CA GLY A 395 -1.40 -3.57 5.46
C GLY A 395 -1.53 -4.49 6.66
N TYR A 396 -2.44 -5.44 6.51
CA TYR A 396 -2.61 -6.63 7.33
C TYR A 396 -3.39 -7.67 6.53
N GLY A 397 -3.28 -8.94 6.88
CA GLY A 397 -3.99 -10.00 6.17
C GLY A 397 -5.50 -9.92 6.35
N GLU A 398 -6.26 -10.36 5.36
CA GLU A 398 -7.73 -10.40 5.41
C GLU A 398 -8.25 -11.24 6.60
N GLY A 399 -7.48 -12.24 7.04
CA GLY A 399 -7.78 -13.03 8.24
C GLY A 399 -7.80 -12.22 9.54
N PHE A 400 -7.27 -11.00 9.53
CA PHE A 400 -7.27 -10.04 10.65
C PHE A 400 -8.24 -8.87 10.42
N SER A 401 -9.12 -8.96 9.43
CA SER A 401 -10.14 -7.94 9.14
C SER A 401 -11.55 -8.47 9.45
N ASP A 402 -12.37 -7.65 10.06
CA ASP A 402 -13.81 -7.90 10.19
C ASP A 402 -14.57 -7.37 8.94
N ALA A 403 -15.85 -7.78 8.78
CA ALA A 403 -16.63 -7.41 7.62
C ALA A 403 -16.87 -5.89 7.48
N ALA A 404 -16.97 -5.16 8.59
CA ALA A 404 -17.18 -3.71 8.55
C ALA A 404 -15.92 -2.98 8.14
N SER A 405 -14.76 -3.37 8.70
CA SER A 405 -13.45 -2.81 8.36
C SER A 405 -13.10 -3.09 6.90
N LYS A 406 -13.28 -4.33 6.41
CA LYS A 406 -13.05 -4.65 4.99
C LYS A 406 -13.98 -3.88 4.05
N THR A 407 -15.28 -3.78 4.41
CA THR A 407 -16.22 -2.97 3.61
C THR A 407 -15.86 -1.49 3.61
N ALA A 408 -15.31 -0.95 4.70
CA ALA A 408 -14.83 0.42 4.76
C ALA A 408 -13.66 0.66 3.79
N ILE A 409 -12.71 -0.29 3.71
CA ILE A 409 -11.59 -0.25 2.76
C ILE A 409 -12.10 -0.24 1.32
N ASP A 410 -12.96 -1.19 0.97
CA ASP A 410 -13.50 -1.31 -0.38
C ASP A 410 -14.32 -0.09 -0.80
N LEU A 411 -15.03 0.51 0.16
CA LEU A 411 -15.76 1.77 -0.04
C LEU A 411 -14.81 2.93 -0.33
N MET A 412 -13.73 3.07 0.44
CA MET A 412 -12.74 4.14 0.23
C MET A 412 -12.15 4.09 -1.17
N TRP A 413 -11.69 2.91 -1.58
CA TRP A 413 -11.02 2.76 -2.87
C TRP A 413 -12.00 2.84 -4.05
N ALA A 414 -13.23 2.32 -3.94
CA ALA A 414 -14.26 2.49 -4.96
C ALA A 414 -14.71 3.96 -5.10
N GLN A 415 -14.75 4.71 -4.01
CA GLN A 415 -15.02 6.15 -4.04
C GLN A 415 -13.85 6.91 -4.67
N ALA A 416 -12.63 6.63 -4.26
CA ALA A 416 -11.41 7.23 -4.82
C ALA A 416 -11.35 7.03 -6.35
N ASP A 417 -11.57 5.82 -6.83
CA ASP A 417 -11.59 5.49 -8.25
C ASP A 417 -12.68 6.25 -9.00
N ALA A 418 -13.93 6.24 -8.51
CA ALA A 418 -15.03 6.98 -9.10
C ALA A 418 -14.81 8.50 -9.11
N GLU A 419 -13.95 9.02 -8.24
CA GLU A 419 -13.54 10.42 -8.15
C GLU A 419 -12.26 10.75 -8.94
N GLY A 420 -11.64 9.74 -9.54
CA GLY A 420 -10.46 9.86 -10.39
C GLY A 420 -9.13 9.83 -9.64
N ILE A 421 -9.13 9.49 -8.35
CA ILE A 421 -7.91 9.36 -7.55
C ILE A 421 -7.31 7.99 -7.81
N SER A 422 -6.05 7.93 -8.26
CA SER A 422 -5.29 6.69 -8.37
C SER A 422 -4.80 6.26 -6.99
N VAL A 423 -5.07 5.02 -6.59
CA VAL A 423 -4.64 4.49 -5.29
C VAL A 423 -3.61 3.39 -5.51
N PHE A 424 -2.46 3.51 -4.86
CA PHE A 424 -1.41 2.49 -4.81
C PHE A 424 -1.26 1.98 -3.38
N VAL A 425 -1.24 0.65 -3.22
CA VAL A 425 -1.12 0.00 -1.92
C VAL A 425 0.06 -0.97 -1.96
N SER A 426 0.90 -0.97 -0.93
CA SER A 426 1.97 -1.96 -0.78
C SER A 426 1.38 -3.36 -0.61
N SER A 427 1.98 -4.37 -1.23
CA SER A 427 1.44 -5.74 -1.17
C SER A 427 1.66 -6.41 0.19
N GLY A 428 2.63 -5.94 0.97
CA GLY A 428 3.06 -6.52 2.23
C GLY A 428 4.47 -7.10 2.18
N ASP A 429 5.05 -7.38 3.35
CA ASP A 429 6.45 -7.71 3.54
C ASP A 429 6.69 -9.11 4.11
N SER A 430 5.69 -9.98 4.13
CA SER A 430 5.78 -11.30 4.76
C SER A 430 5.42 -12.46 3.82
N GLY A 431 5.81 -12.37 2.56
CA GLY A 431 5.60 -13.42 1.57
C GLY A 431 4.11 -13.67 1.32
N SER A 432 3.69 -14.91 1.34
CA SER A 432 2.29 -15.27 1.10
C SER A 432 1.33 -14.96 2.26
N ASN A 433 1.78 -14.26 3.30
CA ASN A 433 0.93 -13.87 4.42
C ASN A 433 1.35 -12.50 4.99
N PRO A 434 0.70 -11.40 4.59
CA PRO A 434 1.07 -10.04 5.00
C PRO A 434 0.74 -9.69 6.47
N SER A 435 0.19 -10.62 7.25
CA SER A 435 -0.19 -10.39 8.65
C SER A 435 0.98 -10.42 9.64
N PHE A 436 2.19 -10.76 9.18
CA PHE A 436 3.34 -10.93 10.04
C PHE A 436 4.50 -10.07 9.57
N ASN A 437 4.96 -9.21 10.45
CA ASN A 437 6.05 -8.30 10.21
C ASN A 437 7.40 -9.00 10.46
N GLY A 438 7.95 -9.61 9.45
CA GLY A 438 9.38 -9.84 9.36
C GLY A 438 9.98 -11.03 10.11
N PHE A 439 9.19 -11.90 10.80
CA PHE A 439 9.80 -13.04 11.45
C PHE A 439 9.39 -14.38 10.86
N ILE A 440 8.18 -14.84 11.12
CA ILE A 440 7.75 -16.17 10.71
C ILE A 440 6.23 -16.18 10.60
N ILE A 441 5.72 -16.76 9.52
CA ILE A 441 4.29 -16.95 9.32
C ILE A 441 3.79 -18.02 10.30
N ASN A 442 2.81 -17.67 11.11
CA ASN A 442 2.21 -18.55 12.10
C ASN A 442 0.68 -18.33 12.17
N GLY A 443 -0.09 -19.41 12.17
CA GLY A 443 -1.53 -19.39 12.44
C GLY A 443 -2.42 -19.31 11.21
N VAL A 444 -2.39 -18.25 10.43
CA VAL A 444 -3.38 -18.01 9.35
C VAL A 444 -3.05 -18.81 8.07
N GLY A 445 -1.79 -18.98 7.72
CA GLY A 445 -1.37 -19.60 6.46
C GLY A 445 -1.27 -18.60 5.31
N VAL A 446 -1.70 -18.99 4.10
CA VAL A 446 -1.74 -18.07 2.95
C VAL A 446 -2.86 -17.05 3.13
N ASP A 447 -2.56 -15.77 2.89
CA ASP A 447 -3.47 -14.64 3.03
C ASP A 447 -3.10 -13.52 2.06
N ALA A 448 -3.91 -12.49 1.94
CA ALA A 448 -3.66 -11.30 1.12
C ALA A 448 -3.84 -10.03 1.95
N ASN A 449 -3.18 -8.94 1.54
CA ASN A 449 -3.30 -7.65 2.22
C ASN A 449 -4.71 -7.08 2.08
N ALA A 450 -5.49 -7.09 3.16
CA ALA A 450 -6.87 -6.58 3.19
C ALA A 450 -6.98 -5.11 2.72
N PHE A 451 -5.92 -4.31 2.91
CA PHE A 451 -5.91 -2.91 2.52
C PHE A 451 -5.78 -2.72 1.01
N GLY A 452 -5.21 -3.72 0.29
CA GLY A 452 -4.97 -3.69 -1.15
C GLY A 452 -5.79 -4.69 -1.99
N THR A 453 -6.68 -5.50 -1.39
CA THR A 453 -7.45 -6.48 -2.18
C THR A 453 -8.72 -5.92 -2.83
N SER A 454 -8.99 -4.62 -2.73
CA SER A 454 -10.08 -3.99 -3.47
C SER A 454 -9.86 -4.11 -4.99
N PRO A 455 -10.91 -4.32 -5.79
CA PRO A 455 -10.79 -4.24 -7.25
C PRO A 455 -10.60 -2.81 -7.78
N ASN A 456 -10.59 -1.79 -6.91
CA ASN A 456 -10.54 -0.37 -7.26
C ASN A 456 -9.22 0.31 -6.84
N ASP A 457 -8.20 -0.45 -6.50
CA ASP A 457 -6.84 0.01 -6.25
C ASP A 457 -5.82 -0.73 -7.13
N THR A 458 -4.56 -0.33 -7.04
CA THR A 458 -3.42 -0.98 -7.68
C THR A 458 -2.42 -1.40 -6.62
N VAL A 459 -2.14 -2.69 -6.51
CA VAL A 459 -1.23 -3.25 -5.51
C VAL A 459 0.17 -3.39 -6.07
N VAL A 460 1.16 -2.89 -5.33
CA VAL A 460 2.57 -2.89 -5.75
C VAL A 460 3.37 -3.86 -4.89
N GLY A 461 3.91 -4.90 -5.52
CA GLY A 461 4.79 -5.90 -4.91
C GLY A 461 6.25 -5.46 -4.88
N GLY A 462 7.08 -6.28 -4.23
CA GLY A 462 8.52 -6.06 -4.09
C GLY A 462 9.36 -6.93 -5.03
N THR A 463 10.33 -6.32 -5.72
CA THR A 463 11.40 -7.03 -6.43
C THR A 463 12.77 -6.77 -5.77
N ASP A 464 13.78 -7.51 -6.16
CA ASP A 464 15.17 -7.30 -5.78
C ASP A 464 16.08 -7.42 -7.02
N THR A 465 17.23 -6.76 -7.01
CA THR A 465 18.20 -6.85 -8.10
C THR A 465 18.94 -8.19 -8.06
N ALA A 466 18.96 -8.89 -9.18
CA ALA A 466 19.59 -10.21 -9.28
C ALA A 466 21.09 -10.17 -9.53
N ASP A 467 21.66 -9.01 -9.84
CA ASP A 467 23.02 -8.87 -10.37
C ASP A 467 24.12 -9.40 -9.44
N ILE A 468 23.93 -9.29 -8.12
CA ILE A 468 24.88 -9.82 -7.13
C ILE A 468 24.84 -11.35 -7.10
N LEU A 469 23.63 -11.92 -7.03
CA LEU A 469 23.44 -13.38 -7.00
C LEU A 469 23.90 -14.04 -8.31
N ASP A 470 23.74 -13.35 -9.44
CA ASP A 470 24.15 -13.80 -10.76
C ASP A 470 25.63 -13.48 -11.09
N GLY A 471 26.35 -12.75 -10.23
CA GLY A 471 27.72 -12.33 -10.49
C GLY A 471 27.88 -11.35 -11.67
N THR A 472 26.84 -10.58 -11.96
CA THR A 472 26.78 -9.72 -13.18
C THR A 472 26.83 -8.22 -12.88
N THR A 473 27.11 -7.81 -11.66
CA THR A 473 27.09 -6.41 -11.17
C THR A 473 27.79 -5.44 -12.12
N LYS A 474 28.98 -5.80 -12.64
CA LYS A 474 29.76 -4.92 -13.55
C LYS A 474 29.08 -4.62 -14.88
N LYS A 475 28.00 -5.33 -15.26
CA LYS A 475 27.21 -5.02 -16.44
C LYS A 475 26.26 -3.85 -16.20
N TYR A 476 25.79 -3.71 -14.99
CA TYR A 476 24.64 -2.86 -14.65
C TYR A 476 25.01 -1.67 -13.77
N PHE A 477 26.14 -1.74 -13.09
CA PHE A 477 26.60 -0.67 -12.22
C PHE A 477 28.04 -0.26 -12.54
N SER A 478 28.27 1.06 -12.54
CA SER A 478 29.61 1.64 -12.63
C SER A 478 30.41 1.30 -11.37
N SER A 479 31.71 1.23 -11.52
CA SER A 479 32.65 1.12 -10.38
C SER A 479 32.89 2.45 -9.67
N THR A 480 32.35 3.55 -10.17
CA THR A 480 32.45 4.90 -9.60
C THR A 480 31.07 5.55 -9.56
N PHE A 481 30.83 6.38 -8.55
CA PHE A 481 29.65 7.19 -8.45
C PHE A 481 29.74 8.47 -9.31
N ASN A 482 28.58 8.96 -9.74
CA ASN A 482 28.43 10.29 -10.31
C ASN A 482 28.32 11.36 -9.19
N ALA A 483 28.05 12.61 -9.58
CA ALA A 483 27.96 13.74 -8.64
C ALA A 483 26.83 13.65 -7.61
N VAL A 484 25.83 12.79 -7.85
CA VAL A 484 24.68 12.53 -6.96
C VAL A 484 24.70 11.09 -6.42
N TYR A 485 25.86 10.48 -6.39
CA TYR A 485 26.15 9.14 -5.83
C TYR A 485 25.46 7.98 -6.58
N GLY A 486 24.94 8.22 -7.78
CA GLY A 486 24.37 7.19 -8.61
C GLY A 486 25.43 6.36 -9.35
N SER A 487 25.15 5.09 -9.56
CA SER A 487 26.04 4.13 -10.22
C SER A 487 25.33 3.23 -11.25
N ALA A 488 24.01 3.17 -11.26
CA ALA A 488 23.26 2.37 -12.24
C ALA A 488 23.44 2.88 -13.65
N LEU A 489 23.66 1.95 -14.59
CA LEU A 489 23.90 2.22 -16.00
C LEU A 489 22.64 2.03 -16.83
N SER A 490 21.73 1.18 -16.38
CA SER A 490 20.52 0.77 -17.10
C SER A 490 19.61 -0.02 -16.19
N TYR A 491 18.49 -0.55 -16.75
CA TYR A 491 17.69 -1.58 -16.10
C TYR A 491 18.55 -2.77 -15.66
N VAL A 492 18.29 -3.26 -14.44
CA VAL A 492 18.97 -4.40 -13.81
C VAL A 492 17.99 -5.57 -13.76
N PRO A 493 18.39 -6.81 -14.13
CA PRO A 493 17.52 -7.97 -13.94
C PRO A 493 16.96 -8.09 -12.53
N GLU A 494 15.67 -8.41 -12.43
CA GLU A 494 14.95 -8.49 -11.16
C GLU A 494 14.42 -9.89 -10.88
N ILE A 495 14.36 -10.20 -9.59
CA ILE A 495 13.69 -11.37 -9.02
C ILE A 495 12.67 -10.87 -7.99
N PRO A 496 11.68 -11.68 -7.55
CA PRO A 496 10.87 -11.30 -6.40
C PRO A 496 11.76 -11.03 -5.19
N TRP A 497 11.47 -9.97 -4.45
CA TRP A 497 12.14 -9.72 -3.19
C TRP A 497 11.80 -10.83 -2.19
N ASN A 498 12.83 -11.50 -1.66
CA ASN A 498 12.71 -12.58 -0.69
C ASN A 498 14.02 -12.73 0.10
N GLN A 499 14.00 -12.37 1.37
CA GLN A 499 15.13 -12.49 2.29
C GLN A 499 15.18 -13.85 3.01
N SER A 500 14.16 -14.70 2.83
CA SER A 500 14.08 -15.97 3.51
C SER A 500 14.91 -17.07 2.81
N CYS A 501 15.12 -18.18 3.50
CA CYS A 501 15.72 -19.38 2.89
C CYS A 501 14.84 -19.98 1.78
N GLY A 502 13.59 -19.53 1.64
CA GLY A 502 12.71 -19.84 0.50
C GLY A 502 13.18 -19.24 -0.82
N ASN A 503 14.11 -18.28 -0.80
CA ASN A 503 14.68 -17.69 -2.01
C ASN A 503 15.52 -18.71 -2.78
N GLU A 504 14.95 -19.27 -3.85
CA GLU A 504 15.63 -20.31 -4.67
C GLU A 504 16.86 -19.75 -5.41
N VAL A 505 16.84 -18.47 -5.79
CA VAL A 505 17.98 -17.84 -6.50
C VAL A 505 19.16 -17.69 -5.54
N ALA A 506 18.91 -17.22 -4.31
CA ALA A 506 19.93 -17.18 -3.26
C ALA A 506 20.43 -18.57 -2.90
N ALA A 507 19.54 -19.55 -2.75
CA ALA A 507 19.91 -20.95 -2.46
C ALA A 507 20.89 -21.49 -3.51
N LYS A 508 20.60 -21.32 -4.80
CA LYS A 508 21.47 -21.74 -5.91
C LYS A 508 22.81 -21.00 -5.92
N SER A 509 22.80 -19.68 -5.70
CA SER A 509 24.03 -18.88 -5.58
C SER A 509 24.93 -19.36 -4.44
N LEU A 510 24.35 -19.87 -3.37
CA LEU A 510 25.05 -20.45 -2.22
C LEU A 510 25.43 -21.93 -2.38
N GLY A 511 25.16 -22.53 -3.54
CA GLY A 511 25.51 -23.91 -3.85
C GLY A 511 24.50 -24.96 -3.41
N TYR A 512 23.29 -24.57 -2.99
CA TYR A 512 22.21 -25.51 -2.68
C TYR A 512 21.39 -25.83 -3.93
N ALA A 513 20.97 -27.09 -4.05
CA ALA A 513 20.19 -27.52 -5.20
C ALA A 513 18.76 -26.95 -5.21
N THR A 514 18.18 -26.66 -4.05
CA THR A 514 16.81 -26.14 -3.86
C THR A 514 16.74 -25.27 -2.61
N SER A 515 15.74 -24.39 -2.55
CA SER A 515 15.41 -23.62 -1.35
C SER A 515 15.12 -24.53 -0.14
N LEU A 516 14.45 -25.66 -0.32
CA LEU A 516 14.22 -26.63 0.75
C LEU A 516 15.52 -27.23 1.32
N ALA A 517 16.51 -27.51 0.47
CA ALA A 517 17.82 -27.97 0.94
C ALA A 517 18.56 -26.86 1.71
N PHE A 518 18.45 -25.63 1.26
CA PHE A 518 18.99 -24.45 1.93
C PHE A 518 18.34 -24.26 3.31
N CYS A 519 17.00 -24.24 3.38
CA CYS A 519 16.28 -24.08 4.64
C CYS A 519 16.60 -25.20 5.65
N LYS A 520 16.73 -26.46 5.20
CA LYS A 520 17.13 -27.58 6.07
C LYS A 520 18.52 -27.38 6.65
N ALA A 521 19.47 -26.83 5.89
CA ALA A 521 20.82 -26.55 6.37
C ALA A 521 20.85 -25.41 7.41
N TYR A 522 19.89 -24.52 7.37
CA TYR A 522 19.72 -23.38 8.30
C TYR A 522 18.64 -23.64 9.36
N LEU A 523 18.41 -24.88 9.75
CA LEU A 523 17.36 -25.25 10.71
C LEU A 523 17.58 -24.66 12.11
N ASN A 524 18.80 -24.28 12.46
CA ASN A 524 19.09 -23.60 13.74
C ASN A 524 18.62 -22.16 13.69
N PHE A 525 17.47 -21.95 14.24
CA PHE A 525 16.77 -20.67 14.29
C PHE A 525 17.52 -19.64 15.13
N ASP A 526 18.15 -18.68 14.47
CA ASP A 526 18.64 -17.45 15.07
C ASP A 526 17.82 -16.28 14.55
N PRO A 527 16.98 -15.60 15.37
CA PRO A 527 16.15 -14.47 14.92
C PRO A 527 16.98 -13.28 14.39
N ASN A 528 18.30 -13.31 14.59
CA ASN A 528 19.23 -12.30 14.05
C ASN A 528 20.01 -12.85 12.85
N GLY A 529 19.68 -14.04 12.34
CA GLY A 529 20.34 -14.68 11.20
C GLY A 529 19.74 -14.26 9.86
N TYR A 530 20.59 -14.06 8.84
CA TYR A 530 20.11 -13.93 7.47
C TYR A 530 19.34 -15.18 7.06
N TYR A 531 18.33 -15.00 6.20
CA TYR A 531 17.49 -16.06 5.64
C TYR A 531 16.61 -16.82 6.65
N ILE A 532 16.56 -16.40 7.92
CA ILE A 532 15.65 -16.94 8.92
C ILE A 532 14.58 -15.88 9.22
N THR A 533 13.76 -15.60 8.25
CA THR A 533 12.73 -14.59 8.30
C THR A 533 11.61 -14.92 7.35
N SER A 534 10.45 -14.32 7.51
CA SER A 534 9.38 -14.30 6.51
C SER A 534 9.42 -13.04 5.62
N GLU A 535 10.44 -12.20 5.74
CA GLU A 535 10.53 -10.96 4.95
C GLU A 535 10.68 -11.24 3.46
N ALA A 536 9.67 -10.90 2.71
CA ALA A 536 9.55 -11.02 1.26
C ALA A 536 8.37 -10.20 0.77
N GLY A 537 8.37 -9.76 -0.49
CA GLY A 537 7.19 -9.18 -1.09
C GLY A 537 5.97 -10.09 -0.94
N SER A 538 4.79 -9.52 -0.63
CA SER A 538 3.59 -10.34 -0.42
C SER A 538 2.75 -10.44 -1.69
N GLY A 539 1.94 -11.51 -1.72
CA GLY A 539 0.97 -11.76 -2.79
C GLY A 539 0.10 -12.97 -2.48
N GLY A 540 -1.10 -12.95 -3.00
CA GLY A 540 -2.08 -14.02 -2.79
C GLY A 540 -3.46 -13.69 -3.34
N PRO A 541 -4.38 -14.66 -3.35
CA PRO A 541 -5.77 -14.43 -3.70
C PRO A 541 -6.55 -13.87 -2.50
N SER A 542 -7.42 -12.89 -2.75
CA SER A 542 -8.39 -12.43 -1.76
C SER A 542 -9.36 -13.55 -1.36
N SER A 543 -9.65 -13.63 -0.09
CA SER A 543 -10.71 -14.50 0.46
C SER A 543 -12.09 -13.82 0.46
N VAL A 544 -12.15 -12.52 0.14
CA VAL A 544 -13.35 -11.67 0.21
C VAL A 544 -13.75 -11.14 -1.16
N ASP A 545 -12.81 -10.58 -1.92
CA ASP A 545 -13.09 -9.85 -3.14
C ASP A 545 -13.05 -10.73 -4.38
N ALA A 546 -14.02 -10.51 -5.26
CA ALA A 546 -14.10 -11.23 -6.51
C ALA A 546 -13.12 -10.69 -7.56
N LYS A 547 -12.60 -11.60 -8.39
CA LYS A 547 -11.70 -11.26 -9.49
C LYS A 547 -12.38 -10.33 -10.49
N PRO A 548 -11.83 -9.12 -10.71
CA PRO A 548 -12.36 -8.20 -11.71
C PRO A 548 -12.16 -8.75 -13.13
N ALA A 549 -12.99 -8.28 -14.05
CA ALA A 549 -12.96 -8.77 -15.42
C ALA A 549 -11.62 -8.54 -16.12
N TRP A 550 -11.01 -7.38 -15.90
CA TRP A 550 -9.72 -6.99 -16.49
C TRP A 550 -8.57 -7.91 -16.04
N GLN A 551 -8.59 -8.44 -14.80
CA GLN A 551 -7.54 -9.33 -14.29
C GLN A 551 -7.58 -10.73 -14.94
N ARG A 552 -8.73 -11.17 -15.45
CA ARG A 552 -8.91 -12.51 -16.06
C ARG A 552 -8.25 -12.65 -17.44
N LEU A 553 -7.88 -11.55 -18.07
CA LEU A 553 -7.60 -11.51 -19.50
C LEU A 553 -6.11 -11.71 -19.83
N VAL A 554 -5.19 -11.40 -18.93
CA VAL A 554 -3.75 -11.48 -19.16
C VAL A 554 -3.23 -12.92 -19.17
N HIS A 555 -2.13 -13.15 -19.87
CA HIS A 555 -1.46 -14.46 -19.88
C HIS A 555 -1.07 -14.90 -18.48
N ASN A 556 -1.33 -16.16 -18.17
CA ASN A 556 -1.12 -16.80 -16.87
C ASN A 556 -1.93 -16.21 -15.70
N ALA A 557 -3.01 -15.46 -15.97
CA ALA A 557 -3.97 -15.10 -14.89
C ALA A 557 -4.41 -16.35 -14.13
N ALA A 558 -4.45 -16.27 -12.79
CA ALA A 558 -4.91 -17.40 -11.97
C ALA A 558 -6.37 -17.75 -12.26
N LYS A 559 -6.68 -19.04 -12.23
CA LYS A 559 -7.99 -19.56 -12.64
C LYS A 559 -9.03 -19.63 -11.52
N ASP A 560 -8.74 -19.01 -10.39
CA ASP A 560 -9.69 -18.83 -9.29
C ASP A 560 -10.73 -17.72 -9.59
N GLN A 561 -11.55 -17.38 -8.60
CA GLN A 561 -12.54 -16.33 -8.70
C GLN A 561 -12.22 -15.11 -7.83
N SER A 562 -11.04 -15.11 -7.22
CA SER A 562 -10.58 -14.11 -6.27
C SER A 562 -9.87 -12.94 -6.96
N ARG A 563 -9.96 -11.74 -6.40
CA ARG A 563 -9.02 -10.67 -6.68
C ARG A 563 -7.61 -11.13 -6.28
N ASP A 564 -6.67 -11.09 -7.20
CA ASP A 564 -5.29 -11.52 -7.00
C ASP A 564 -4.37 -10.32 -6.86
N VAL A 565 -3.43 -10.39 -5.92
CA VAL A 565 -2.41 -9.36 -5.70
C VAL A 565 -1.01 -9.99 -5.72
N PRO A 566 0.04 -9.20 -6.10
CA PRO A 566 0.04 -7.81 -6.55
C PRO A 566 -0.33 -7.66 -8.04
N ASP A 567 -0.57 -6.40 -8.46
CA ASP A 567 -0.79 -6.08 -9.87
C ASP A 567 0.52 -5.87 -10.63
N VAL A 568 1.42 -5.13 -10.03
CA VAL A 568 2.77 -4.79 -10.53
C VAL A 568 3.77 -4.92 -9.39
N ALA A 569 5.07 -4.78 -9.68
CA ALA A 569 6.10 -4.76 -8.65
C ALA A 569 7.21 -3.76 -9.02
N LEU A 570 7.87 -3.19 -8.00
CA LEU A 570 9.10 -2.42 -8.13
C LEU A 570 10.09 -2.86 -7.05
N PHE A 571 11.30 -2.32 -7.09
CA PHE A 571 12.33 -2.63 -6.10
C PHE A 571 11.84 -2.40 -4.67
N GLY A 572 11.98 -3.42 -3.85
CA GLY A 572 11.70 -3.43 -2.40
C GLY A 572 12.78 -4.19 -1.63
N GLY A 573 13.87 -4.56 -2.32
CA GLY A 573 14.87 -5.50 -1.84
C GLY A 573 15.74 -5.01 -0.69
N SER A 574 16.43 -5.95 -0.08
CA SER A 574 17.38 -5.73 0.99
C SER A 574 18.45 -6.83 1.04
N TYR A 575 18.39 -7.78 1.96
CA TYR A 575 19.46 -8.77 2.15
C TYR A 575 19.68 -9.72 0.97
N GLY A 576 18.65 -10.13 0.25
CA GLY A 576 18.74 -11.12 -0.81
C GLY A 576 19.74 -10.72 -1.88
N GLY A 577 19.66 -9.50 -2.37
CA GLY A 577 20.58 -8.90 -3.33
C GLY A 577 21.67 -8.02 -2.68
N SER A 578 21.79 -7.95 -1.38
CA SER A 578 22.68 -7.02 -0.66
C SER A 578 22.53 -5.58 -1.12
N THR A 579 21.29 -5.19 -1.43
CA THR A 579 20.97 -3.90 -2.05
C THR A 579 19.77 -3.30 -1.34
N TRP A 580 19.90 -2.08 -0.89
CA TRP A 580 18.87 -1.28 -0.20
C TRP A 580 18.73 0.06 -0.89
N VAL A 581 17.77 0.85 -0.47
CA VAL A 581 17.76 2.28 -0.75
C VAL A 581 18.27 3.06 0.44
N ILE A 582 18.73 4.29 0.19
CA ILE A 582 19.15 5.23 1.22
C ILE A 582 17.96 6.08 1.64
N VAL A 583 17.83 6.30 2.95
CA VAL A 583 16.88 7.24 3.56
C VAL A 583 17.66 8.23 4.43
N CYS A 584 17.23 9.49 4.39
CA CYS A 584 17.84 10.58 5.17
C CYS A 584 16.95 10.87 6.37
N SER A 585 17.44 10.65 7.58
CA SER A 585 16.72 10.94 8.81
C SER A 585 17.46 11.87 9.73
N TYR A 586 16.79 12.45 10.70
CA TYR A 586 17.36 13.35 11.69
C TYR A 586 18.64 12.77 12.36
N TYR A 587 18.61 11.48 12.71
CA TYR A 587 19.77 10.81 13.33
C TYR A 587 20.79 10.28 12.31
N TYR A 588 20.37 10.09 11.07
CA TYR A 588 21.20 9.58 9.98
C TYR A 588 21.08 10.49 8.76
N PRO A 589 21.48 11.76 8.88
CA PRO A 589 21.36 12.73 7.80
C PRO A 589 22.25 12.30 6.63
N CYS A 590 21.73 12.45 5.42
CA CYS A 590 22.55 12.26 4.23
C CYS A 590 23.59 13.38 4.13
N THR A 591 24.80 13.10 4.58
CA THR A 591 25.89 14.05 4.50
C THR A 591 26.68 13.89 3.20
N PRO A 592 27.28 14.96 2.65
CA PRO A 592 28.16 14.83 1.49
C PRO A 592 29.27 13.79 1.73
N GLY A 593 29.39 12.83 0.81
CA GLY A 593 30.35 11.72 0.93
C GLY A 593 29.96 10.63 1.93
N PHE A 594 28.77 10.66 2.52
CA PHE A 594 28.28 9.68 3.52
C PHE A 594 29.30 9.48 4.65
N THR A 595 29.77 10.57 5.21
CA THR A 595 30.83 10.56 6.27
C THR A 595 30.31 10.04 7.61
N GLY A 596 28.99 9.98 7.80
CA GLY A 596 28.31 9.41 8.96
C GLY A 596 27.70 8.03 8.70
N PRO A 597 27.05 7.43 9.72
CA PRO A 597 26.16 6.29 9.52
C PRO A 597 25.00 6.69 8.61
N THR A 598 24.59 5.79 7.72
CA THR A 598 23.51 6.00 6.74
C THR A 598 22.43 4.95 6.95
N ALA A 599 21.18 5.35 6.95
CA ALA A 599 20.05 4.43 7.02
C ALA A 599 19.81 3.78 5.66
N LEU A 600 19.73 2.45 5.66
CA LEU A 600 19.47 1.59 4.51
C LEU A 600 18.18 0.81 4.78
N ILE A 601 17.21 0.86 3.87
CA ILE A 601 15.90 0.28 4.07
C ILE A 601 15.38 -0.38 2.78
N GLY A 602 14.42 -1.27 2.92
CA GLY A 602 13.65 -1.92 1.85
C GLY A 602 12.23 -2.17 2.32
N GLY A 603 11.48 -2.93 1.56
CA GLY A 603 10.07 -3.24 1.83
C GLY A 603 9.17 -2.85 0.67
N THR A 604 7.93 -3.35 0.67
CA THR A 604 6.95 -2.94 -0.34
C THR A 604 6.42 -1.53 -0.12
N SER A 605 6.64 -0.96 1.08
CA SER A 605 6.50 0.46 1.37
C SER A 605 7.39 1.37 0.52
N LEU A 606 8.51 0.86 0.00
CA LEU A 606 9.32 1.56 -1.00
C LEU A 606 8.67 1.47 -2.38
N SER A 607 8.15 0.30 -2.73
CA SER A 607 7.63 0.02 -4.09
C SER A 607 6.39 0.84 -4.41
N SER A 608 5.47 0.98 -3.46
CA SER A 608 4.19 1.70 -3.62
C SER A 608 4.40 3.19 -3.92
N PRO A 609 5.09 3.99 -3.10
CA PRO A 609 5.31 5.42 -3.37
C PRO A 609 6.16 5.66 -4.61
N MET A 610 7.09 4.76 -4.94
CA MET A 610 7.81 4.84 -6.22
C MET A 610 6.87 4.68 -7.41
N PHE A 611 5.90 3.76 -7.35
CA PHE A 611 4.94 3.60 -8.44
C PHE A 611 3.96 4.78 -8.51
N ALA A 612 3.54 5.33 -7.36
CA ALA A 612 2.78 6.57 -7.28
C ALA A 612 3.53 7.74 -7.97
N GLY A 613 4.85 7.82 -7.79
CA GLY A 613 5.71 8.76 -8.50
C GLY A 613 5.71 8.54 -10.02
N ILE A 614 5.82 7.28 -10.48
CA ILE A 614 5.71 6.95 -11.92
C ILE A 614 4.34 7.38 -12.46
N GLN A 615 3.25 7.11 -11.72
CA GLN A 615 1.91 7.54 -12.11
C GLN A 615 1.81 9.06 -12.25
N ALA A 616 2.45 9.82 -11.36
CA ALA A 616 2.46 11.29 -11.45
C ALA A 616 3.12 11.79 -12.74
N LEU A 617 4.16 11.11 -13.23
CA LEU A 617 4.77 11.43 -14.53
C LEU A 617 3.83 11.12 -15.69
N ILE A 618 3.07 10.02 -15.59
CA ILE A 618 2.06 9.62 -16.58
C ILE A 618 0.93 10.64 -16.58
N ASP A 619 0.41 11.01 -15.44
CA ASP A 619 -0.68 11.97 -15.26
C ASP A 619 -0.31 13.34 -15.85
N GLN A 620 0.89 13.84 -15.55
CA GLN A 620 1.42 15.06 -16.16
C GLN A 620 1.51 14.91 -17.69
N GLY A 621 2.02 13.77 -18.18
CA GLY A 621 2.18 13.51 -19.60
C GLY A 621 0.85 13.40 -20.36
N LEU A 622 -0.22 12.96 -19.71
CA LEU A 622 -1.59 12.90 -20.25
C LEU A 622 -2.28 14.27 -20.16
N ALA A 623 -2.10 14.98 -19.03
CA ALA A 623 -2.62 16.34 -18.84
C ALA A 623 -2.05 17.33 -19.89
N ALA A 624 -0.78 17.17 -20.24
CA ALA A 624 -0.15 17.95 -21.31
C ALA A 624 -0.79 17.71 -22.71
N LYS A 625 -1.62 16.67 -22.85
CA LYS A 625 -2.38 16.34 -24.05
C LYS A 625 -3.88 16.64 -23.91
N GLY A 626 -4.30 17.33 -22.84
CA GLY A 626 -5.67 17.78 -22.64
C GLY A 626 -6.59 16.76 -21.96
N LEU A 627 -6.05 15.66 -21.43
CA LEU A 627 -6.79 14.76 -20.55
C LEU A 627 -6.81 15.29 -19.09
N PRO A 628 -7.74 14.84 -18.24
CA PRO A 628 -7.66 15.15 -16.81
C PRO A 628 -6.33 14.69 -16.21
N ALA A 629 -5.80 15.46 -15.26
CA ALA A 629 -4.60 15.08 -14.50
C ALA A 629 -4.82 13.88 -13.60
N SER A 630 -6.04 13.61 -13.19
CA SER A 630 -6.44 12.42 -12.42
C SER A 630 -6.89 11.31 -13.36
N GLN A 631 -6.45 10.07 -13.11
CA GLN A 631 -6.68 8.93 -13.99
C GLN A 631 -7.56 7.82 -13.37
N GLY A 632 -7.83 7.88 -12.05
CA GLY A 632 -8.51 6.80 -11.32
C GLY A 632 -7.61 5.58 -11.17
N ASN A 633 -8.19 4.41 -10.88
CA ASN A 633 -7.44 3.18 -10.72
C ASN A 633 -6.57 2.86 -11.95
N ALA A 634 -5.27 2.64 -11.75
CA ALA A 634 -4.32 2.34 -12.80
C ALA A 634 -4.42 0.88 -13.30
N ALA A 635 -4.82 -0.06 -12.44
CA ALA A 635 -4.79 -1.48 -12.73
C ALA A 635 -5.53 -1.89 -14.02
N PRO A 636 -6.78 -1.44 -14.31
CA PRO A 636 -7.46 -1.79 -15.56
C PRO A 636 -6.64 -1.45 -16.81
N THR A 637 -6.01 -0.28 -16.84
CA THR A 637 -5.16 0.13 -17.97
C THR A 637 -3.87 -0.68 -18.03
N LEU A 638 -3.20 -0.93 -16.90
CA LEU A 638 -1.99 -1.76 -16.84
C LEU A 638 -2.25 -3.17 -17.37
N TYR A 639 -3.36 -3.80 -16.98
CA TYR A 639 -3.73 -5.13 -17.47
C TYR A 639 -4.10 -5.13 -18.97
N ALA A 640 -4.72 -4.07 -19.49
CA ALA A 640 -4.99 -3.94 -20.91
C ALA A 640 -3.67 -3.86 -21.71
N LEU A 641 -2.71 -3.05 -21.27
CA LEU A 641 -1.39 -2.95 -21.89
C LEU A 641 -0.60 -4.26 -21.78
N ALA A 642 -0.68 -4.94 -20.65
CA ALA A 642 -0.04 -6.25 -20.49
C ALA A 642 -0.66 -7.33 -21.36
N MET A 643 -1.96 -7.29 -21.63
CA MET A 643 -2.61 -8.20 -22.54
C MET A 643 -2.06 -8.03 -24.00
N ASP A 644 -1.77 -6.80 -24.40
CA ASP A 644 -1.16 -6.52 -25.70
C ASP A 644 0.30 -7.02 -25.77
N GLU A 645 1.05 -6.91 -24.67
CA GLU A 645 2.48 -7.29 -24.62
C GLU A 645 2.71 -8.77 -24.30
N TYR A 646 1.97 -9.33 -23.34
CA TYR A 646 2.12 -10.71 -22.84
C TYR A 646 1.17 -11.70 -23.50
N GLY A 647 0.14 -11.20 -24.17
CA GLY A 647 -0.96 -11.99 -24.72
C GLY A 647 -2.05 -12.29 -23.71
N GLY A 648 -3.15 -12.79 -24.24
CA GLY A 648 -4.32 -13.11 -23.44
C GLY A 648 -4.19 -14.41 -22.64
N SER A 649 -5.15 -14.65 -21.75
CA SER A 649 -5.24 -15.85 -20.90
C SER A 649 -5.50 -17.15 -21.68
N LYS A 650 -5.83 -17.05 -22.96
CA LYS A 650 -6.07 -18.19 -23.87
C LYS A 650 -5.07 -18.17 -25.02
N GLY A 651 -4.57 -19.35 -25.41
CA GLY A 651 -3.63 -19.51 -26.52
C GLY A 651 -2.16 -19.52 -26.08
N ASN A 652 -1.28 -19.55 -27.06
CA ASN A 652 0.16 -19.46 -26.83
C ASN A 652 0.57 -18.01 -26.59
N PRO A 653 1.51 -17.74 -25.67
CA PRO A 653 2.02 -16.39 -25.47
C PRO A 653 2.75 -15.91 -26.75
N PRO A 654 2.69 -14.59 -27.03
CA PRO A 654 3.47 -14.01 -28.12
C PRO A 654 4.98 -14.03 -27.81
N ALA A 655 5.80 -13.87 -28.84
CA ALA A 655 7.27 -13.81 -28.68
C ALA A 655 7.73 -12.63 -27.80
N THR A 656 6.90 -11.58 -27.69
CA THR A 656 7.14 -10.42 -26.82
C THR A 656 7.24 -10.82 -25.35
N LEU A 657 6.46 -11.77 -24.86
CA LEU A 657 6.56 -12.24 -23.48
C LEU A 657 7.96 -12.74 -23.12
N ALA A 658 8.57 -13.55 -23.98
CA ALA A 658 9.94 -14.03 -23.79
C ALA A 658 10.98 -12.90 -23.99
N ALA A 659 10.73 -11.96 -24.91
CA ALA A 659 11.58 -10.81 -25.14
C ALA A 659 11.58 -9.84 -23.94
N CYS A 660 10.45 -9.74 -23.22
CA CYS A 660 10.28 -8.87 -22.06
C CYS A 660 10.64 -9.55 -20.73
N ASN A 661 11.24 -10.74 -20.74
CA ASN A 661 11.78 -11.38 -19.54
C ASN A 661 12.83 -10.48 -18.87
N ALA A 662 12.66 -10.20 -17.59
CA ALA A 662 13.55 -9.37 -16.78
C ALA A 662 15.03 -9.82 -16.87
N ASP A 663 15.29 -11.12 -16.98
CA ASP A 663 16.65 -11.69 -17.08
C ASP A 663 17.39 -11.28 -18.37
N ASN A 664 16.68 -10.81 -19.39
CA ASN A 664 17.30 -10.30 -20.61
C ASN A 664 18.07 -8.98 -20.38
N GLY A 665 17.81 -8.27 -19.27
CA GLY A 665 18.39 -6.97 -18.96
C GLY A 665 18.00 -5.90 -19.98
N ALA A 666 18.62 -4.73 -19.89
CA ALA A 666 18.25 -3.55 -20.70
C ALA A 666 18.26 -3.77 -22.22
N LYS A 667 19.17 -4.60 -22.74
CA LYS A 667 19.23 -4.88 -24.18
C LYS A 667 18.04 -5.70 -24.68
N GLY A 668 17.50 -6.59 -23.86
CA GLY A 668 16.37 -7.44 -24.19
C GLY A 668 15.02 -6.75 -23.94
N THR A 669 14.94 -5.92 -22.87
CA THR A 669 13.67 -5.34 -22.41
C THR A 669 13.47 -3.87 -22.80
N GLY A 670 14.41 -3.22 -23.49
CA GLY A 670 14.40 -1.77 -23.72
C GLY A 670 13.23 -1.22 -24.56
N LYS A 671 12.39 -2.09 -25.13
CA LYS A 671 11.15 -1.72 -25.85
C LYS A 671 9.89 -2.16 -25.12
N CYS A 672 10.04 -2.88 -24.00
CA CYS A 672 8.93 -3.43 -23.23
C CYS A 672 8.32 -2.38 -22.32
N VAL A 673 7.02 -2.46 -22.12
CA VAL A 673 6.30 -1.71 -21.08
C VAL A 673 6.62 -2.32 -19.72
N PHE A 674 6.56 -3.66 -19.67
CA PHE A 674 6.81 -4.42 -18.46
C PHE A 674 8.09 -5.25 -18.56
N HIS A 675 8.80 -5.37 -17.45
CA HIS A 675 9.89 -6.31 -17.25
C HIS A 675 9.33 -7.55 -16.53
N ASN A 676 9.07 -8.61 -17.29
CA ASN A 676 8.42 -9.81 -16.75
C ASN A 676 9.36 -10.61 -15.85
N VAL A 677 9.12 -10.63 -14.56
CA VAL A 677 9.89 -11.40 -13.56
C VAL A 677 9.44 -12.85 -13.61
N THR A 678 10.35 -13.77 -13.95
CA THR A 678 9.98 -15.16 -14.29
C THR A 678 10.64 -16.23 -13.45
N ARG A 679 11.57 -15.87 -12.55
CA ARG A 679 12.30 -16.79 -11.66
C ARG A 679 12.33 -16.27 -10.23
N GLY A 680 12.51 -17.17 -9.26
CA GLY A 680 12.44 -16.88 -7.84
C GLY A 680 11.03 -17.05 -7.30
N SER A 681 10.84 -16.80 -6.03
CA SER A 681 9.56 -16.94 -5.33
C SER A 681 9.46 -16.02 -4.13
N ILE A 682 8.23 -15.78 -3.66
CA ILE A 682 7.94 -15.16 -2.37
C ILE A 682 7.63 -16.19 -1.28
N ALA A 683 7.92 -17.46 -1.50
CA ALA A 683 7.76 -18.49 -0.48
C ALA A 683 8.72 -18.25 0.68
N THR A 684 8.20 -18.23 1.90
CA THR A 684 8.95 -17.88 3.11
C THR A 684 8.86 -18.97 4.16
N GLN A 685 9.61 -18.83 5.23
CA GLN A 685 9.49 -19.73 6.38
C GLN A 685 8.13 -19.55 7.05
N CYS A 686 7.57 -20.69 7.47
CA CYS A 686 6.38 -20.78 8.30
C CYS A 686 6.61 -21.72 9.45
N VAL A 687 5.88 -21.54 10.54
CA VAL A 687 5.99 -22.40 11.74
C VAL A 687 4.62 -22.84 12.22
N GLN A 688 4.61 -23.98 12.90
CA GLN A 688 3.52 -24.39 13.76
C GLN A 688 4.03 -24.44 15.20
N GLN A 689 3.43 -23.64 16.05
CA GLN A 689 3.71 -23.64 17.47
C GLN A 689 2.97 -24.80 18.15
N LEU A 690 3.72 -25.72 18.73
CA LEU A 690 3.16 -26.90 19.41
C LEU A 690 2.71 -26.57 20.83
N PRO A 691 1.62 -27.18 21.32
CA PRO A 691 0.79 -28.18 20.64
C PRO A 691 -0.43 -27.62 19.89
N ASN A 692 -0.73 -26.32 19.99
CA ASN A 692 -2.09 -25.80 19.78
C ASN A 692 -2.31 -24.90 18.57
N VAL A 693 -1.27 -24.44 17.88
CA VAL A 693 -1.40 -23.55 16.72
C VAL A 693 -1.10 -24.31 15.43
N VAL A 694 -2.10 -24.42 14.56
CA VAL A 694 -1.95 -25.02 13.23
C VAL A 694 -1.75 -23.90 12.23
N THR A 695 -0.66 -23.98 11.44
CA THR A 695 -0.43 -23.12 10.29
C THR A 695 -0.76 -23.91 9.03
N PRO A 696 -1.90 -23.70 8.39
CA PRO A 696 -2.20 -24.31 7.09
C PRO A 696 -1.21 -23.80 6.03
N ASP A 697 -1.18 -24.45 4.87
CA ASP A 697 -0.33 -24.05 3.74
C ASP A 697 1.18 -23.94 4.09
N CYS A 698 1.62 -24.75 5.05
CA CYS A 698 3.00 -24.88 5.49
C CYS A 698 3.49 -26.31 5.31
N TYR A 699 4.54 -26.50 4.49
CA TYR A 699 5.21 -27.79 4.34
C TYR A 699 6.31 -27.92 5.40
N PHE A 700 6.06 -28.70 6.44
CA PHE A 700 7.01 -28.87 7.54
C PHE A 700 8.17 -29.78 7.15
N TYR A 701 9.40 -29.34 7.40
CA TYR A 701 10.62 -30.09 7.10
C TYR A 701 11.52 -30.30 8.30
N GLY A 702 11.21 -29.75 9.44
CA GLY A 702 11.99 -29.86 10.67
C GLY A 702 11.25 -29.44 11.92
N ALA A 703 11.88 -29.67 13.07
CA ALA A 703 11.36 -29.25 14.37
C ALA A 703 12.46 -28.65 15.23
N LEU A 704 12.14 -27.66 16.00
CA LEU A 704 12.99 -27.01 16.99
C LEU A 704 12.33 -27.12 18.37
N PRO A 705 12.79 -28.04 19.23
CA PRO A 705 12.16 -28.27 20.52
C PRO A 705 12.38 -27.15 21.54
N ASN A 706 13.42 -26.33 21.34
CA ASN A 706 13.86 -25.30 22.29
C ASN A 706 14.01 -23.93 21.59
N SER A 707 13.06 -23.56 20.74
CA SER A 707 13.07 -22.21 20.16
C SER A 707 12.60 -21.16 21.18
N TRP A 708 12.85 -19.87 20.90
CA TRP A 708 12.33 -18.77 21.70
C TRP A 708 10.79 -18.68 21.68
N LEU A 709 10.15 -19.30 20.67
CA LEU A 709 8.68 -19.48 20.58
C LEU A 709 8.18 -20.72 21.35
N GLY A 710 9.08 -21.45 22.06
CA GLY A 710 8.79 -22.79 22.57
C GLY A 710 9.03 -23.88 21.49
N PRO A 711 8.48 -25.10 21.69
CA PRO A 711 8.58 -26.15 20.69
C PRO A 711 7.81 -25.78 19.42
N ILE A 712 8.48 -25.79 18.26
CA ILE A 712 7.87 -25.47 16.96
C ILE A 712 8.24 -26.51 15.90
N GLN A 713 7.35 -26.70 14.93
CA GLN A 713 7.70 -27.25 13.62
C GLN A 713 8.00 -26.09 12.67
N VAL A 714 8.99 -26.27 11.80
CA VAL A 714 9.44 -25.28 10.81
C VAL A 714 9.18 -25.82 9.42
N GLY A 715 8.66 -24.98 8.56
CA GLY A 715 8.30 -25.31 7.19
C GLY A 715 8.55 -24.18 6.21
N LEU A 716 8.08 -24.37 4.99
CA LEU A 716 8.01 -23.38 3.92
C LEU A 716 6.56 -23.23 3.44
N THR A 717 6.17 -22.01 3.13
CA THR A 717 4.82 -21.68 2.62
C THR A 717 4.58 -22.35 1.27
N THR A 718 3.41 -22.94 1.10
CA THR A 718 3.06 -23.80 -0.03
C THR A 718 1.55 -23.80 -0.29
N THR A 719 1.13 -24.03 -1.53
CA THR A 719 -0.26 -24.30 -1.89
C THR A 719 -0.70 -25.73 -1.63
N ASN A 720 0.22 -26.60 -1.13
CA ASN A 720 -0.06 -27.99 -0.78
C ASN A 720 0.82 -28.45 0.38
N ALA A 721 0.29 -28.43 1.59
CA ALA A 721 1.02 -28.76 2.82
C ALA A 721 1.69 -30.15 2.84
N SER A 722 1.27 -31.08 1.99
CA SER A 722 1.88 -32.41 1.87
C SER A 722 3.08 -32.44 0.93
N LYS A 723 3.38 -31.37 0.17
CA LYS A 723 4.38 -31.37 -0.88
C LYS A 723 4.98 -29.98 -1.06
N TYR A 724 6.30 -29.90 -1.20
CA TYR A 724 7.00 -28.66 -1.55
C TYR A 724 7.91 -28.88 -2.77
N ASN A 725 7.65 -28.13 -3.83
CA ASN A 725 8.49 -28.00 -5.03
C ASN A 725 8.09 -26.74 -5.80
N ALA A 726 8.80 -26.39 -6.85
CA ALA A 726 8.57 -25.18 -7.67
C ALA A 726 7.11 -25.00 -8.15
N SER A 727 6.30 -26.06 -8.24
CA SER A 727 4.88 -25.95 -8.63
C SER A 727 3.93 -25.73 -7.46
N THR A 728 4.39 -25.91 -6.23
CA THR A 728 3.59 -25.79 -5.00
C THR A 728 4.08 -24.68 -4.08
N GLU A 729 5.15 -23.99 -4.40
CA GLU A 729 5.59 -22.79 -3.66
C GLU A 729 4.48 -21.73 -3.61
N ALA A 730 4.30 -21.13 -2.48
CA ALA A 730 3.38 -20.01 -2.34
C ALA A 730 4.18 -18.67 -2.17
N TYR A 731 4.59 -17.94 -3.26
CA TYR A 731 4.31 -18.28 -4.66
C TYR A 731 5.55 -18.09 -5.53
N ALA A 732 5.69 -18.92 -6.56
CA ALA A 732 6.77 -18.78 -7.53
C ALA A 732 6.45 -17.75 -8.61
N ALA A 733 7.47 -17.00 -9.05
CA ALA A 733 7.40 -16.16 -10.24
C ALA A 733 7.29 -17.02 -11.50
N ARG A 734 6.57 -16.55 -12.51
CA ARG A 734 6.28 -17.29 -13.75
C ARG A 734 6.12 -16.34 -14.93
N PRO A 735 6.36 -16.80 -16.18
CA PRO A 735 6.06 -16.00 -17.36
C PRO A 735 4.58 -15.54 -17.42
N GLY A 736 4.36 -14.27 -17.72
CA GLY A 736 3.06 -13.61 -17.62
C GLY A 736 2.81 -13.08 -16.22
N TRP A 737 1.56 -13.06 -15.79
CA TRP A 737 1.20 -12.64 -14.45
C TRP A 737 1.54 -13.72 -13.40
N SER A 738 1.97 -13.31 -12.20
CA SER A 738 2.21 -14.22 -11.08
C SER A 738 1.89 -13.56 -9.72
N PHE A 739 1.55 -14.35 -8.70
CA PHE A 739 1.39 -13.86 -7.32
C PHE A 739 2.69 -13.30 -6.72
N ALA A 740 3.84 -13.60 -7.30
CA ALA A 740 5.13 -13.16 -6.77
C ALA A 740 5.52 -11.74 -7.20
N SER A 741 5.00 -11.25 -8.32
CA SER A 741 5.41 -9.96 -8.90
C SER A 741 4.35 -9.30 -9.79
N GLY A 742 3.11 -9.80 -9.80
CA GLY A 742 2.08 -9.28 -10.69
C GLY A 742 2.51 -9.36 -12.16
N LEU A 743 2.36 -8.27 -12.87
CA LEU A 743 2.83 -8.07 -14.26
C LEU A 743 4.35 -7.85 -14.36
N GLY A 744 5.04 -7.70 -13.23
CA GLY A 744 6.45 -7.33 -13.15
C GLY A 744 6.65 -5.83 -12.95
N SER A 745 7.91 -5.35 -13.12
CA SER A 745 8.25 -3.93 -13.06
C SER A 745 8.04 -3.23 -14.41
N VAL A 746 8.23 -1.91 -14.50
CA VAL A 746 7.90 -1.14 -15.70
C VAL A 746 9.07 -0.26 -16.17
N ASP A 747 9.14 0.02 -17.51
CA ASP A 747 9.84 1.19 -18.03
C ASP A 747 8.83 2.34 -18.14
N ALA A 748 8.96 3.35 -17.31
CA ALA A 748 8.01 4.46 -17.20
C ALA A 748 7.83 5.24 -18.51
N ASN A 749 8.90 5.38 -19.31
CA ASN A 749 8.82 6.07 -20.61
C ASN A 749 8.02 5.26 -21.65
N ASN A 750 8.22 3.94 -21.68
CA ASN A 750 7.46 3.05 -22.55
C ASN A 750 6.02 2.94 -22.09
N LEU A 751 5.80 2.88 -20.76
CA LEU A 751 4.46 2.87 -20.15
C LEU A 751 3.66 4.12 -20.53
N LEU A 752 4.25 5.33 -20.41
CA LEU A 752 3.57 6.56 -20.86
C LEU A 752 3.24 6.53 -22.35
N THR A 753 4.15 6.01 -23.17
CA THR A 753 3.93 5.90 -24.62
C THR A 753 2.76 4.97 -24.94
N ALA A 754 2.73 3.80 -24.29
CA ALA A 754 1.66 2.83 -24.45
C ALA A 754 0.32 3.34 -23.88
N TRP A 755 0.36 4.03 -22.74
CA TRP A 755 -0.85 4.63 -22.13
C TRP A 755 -1.47 5.70 -23.03
N LYS A 756 -0.64 6.59 -23.62
CA LYS A 756 -1.12 7.56 -24.61
C LYS A 756 -1.79 6.89 -25.81
N ALA A 757 -1.22 5.81 -26.31
CA ALA A 757 -1.81 5.04 -27.42
C ALA A 757 -3.15 4.41 -27.01
N PHE A 758 -3.24 3.84 -25.81
CA PHE A 758 -4.45 3.24 -25.27
C PHE A 758 -5.62 4.24 -25.17
N VAL A 759 -5.34 5.47 -24.71
CA VAL A 759 -6.35 6.53 -24.59
C VAL A 759 -6.52 7.36 -25.86
N ASN A 760 -5.94 6.93 -27.00
CA ASN A 760 -6.00 7.61 -28.29
C ASN A 760 -5.49 9.08 -28.28
N VAL A 761 -4.48 9.38 -27.49
CA VAL A 761 -3.81 10.69 -27.44
C VAL A 761 -2.40 10.56 -27.97
N GLN A 762 -2.06 11.29 -29.05
CA GLN A 762 -0.73 11.25 -29.68
C GLN A 762 0.22 12.35 -29.14
#